data_ebb08017ae4527e3e0a2c962b77ec4eb
#
_entry.id   ebb08017ae4527e3e0a2c962b77ec4eb
#
_cell.length_a   1.000
_cell.length_b   1.000
_cell.length_c   1.000
_cell.angle_alpha   90.00
_cell.angle_beta   90.00
_cell.angle_gamma   90.00
#
_symmetry.space_group_name_H-M   'P 1'
#
loop_
_entity.id
_entity.type
_entity.pdbx_description
1 polymer ?
#
loop_
_entity_poly.entity_id
_entity_poly.type
_entity_poly.pdbx_seq_one_letter_code
_entity_poly.pdbx_strand_id
1 'polypeptide(L)'
;MPPAPPASPAPPPSESPAGRPASPERELEQLGINVVRGLAMDAPERARSGHTGTAMALAPLAHVLFTRVMRYDPSDPEWPDRDRFVLSNGHASILLYSMLYLCGYGLTLDDLKAFRQWGSKTAGHPEKRHAPGIEITTGPLGQGVASGVGMGVAERFLRARFGADLVDHQTFVVCGDGCLEEGISHEAASLAGHLGLGRLVYIYDNNHITIDGPTELSYSDDVPGRFEAYGWDVDDVGEVANDTDALEAALRRAMAVEDKPSLVVLRSHIGWPSPHLTDTAKAHGEPFGEDEIRETKAILGLPPDESFWVPDEVLELYRRAVPRGRALRRAWEERFTSWNGDRHAWDAAWAGRGLSGWERKLPEFEVGTQVATRKALYACINATADLIPGLVAGAADLTGNTGVKLDGAARQSPEHPEGRQVYFGIREHAMGAMMTGMAHHGGVLPVGGTFFCFSDYMRPAVRLAAMSRAHVIYSWTHDSVGLGEDGPTHQPIEQLASLRAMPGLVVARPADANECAQVWRAAVDATEPTALILSRQDLPVLAQTAARAPGGVARGGYVVVDEPGGARTGPPDLVLIGTGSEVHVCVDAAALLAAEQAGAEAVRARVVSLPCWEWFEAQDDDYRRSVLPAGIPRLAVEAGASFGWDRYADATVAIDTFGASAPGARALAEFGFTPEHVAERARALLAARRAHDTHDAHDAHGTHDAHDTHEGGPS
;
A
#
# COMPACT_ATOMS: atom_id res chain seq x y z
N MET A 1 48.70 9.40 -3.72
CA MET A 1 48.72 7.96 -3.45
C MET A 1 48.89 7.24 -4.77
N PRO A 2 49.74 6.24 -4.91
CA PRO A 2 49.84 5.47 -6.14
C PRO A 2 48.54 4.67 -6.31
N PRO A 3 48.11 4.35 -7.54
CA PRO A 3 46.94 3.54 -7.81
C PRO A 3 47.12 2.15 -7.23
N ALA A 4 46.05 1.59 -6.67
CA ALA A 4 46.02 0.23 -6.15
C ALA A 4 46.32 -0.76 -7.28
N PRO A 5 47.00 -1.89 -7.01
CA PRO A 5 47.26 -2.91 -8.00
C PRO A 5 45.94 -3.54 -8.47
N PRO A 6 45.84 -3.98 -9.73
CA PRO A 6 44.66 -4.66 -10.21
C PRO A 6 44.39 -5.92 -9.39
N ALA A 7 43.13 -6.13 -9.02
CA ALA A 7 42.67 -7.32 -8.31
C ALA A 7 43.10 -8.59 -9.08
N SER A 8 43.61 -9.56 -8.35
CA SER A 8 43.91 -10.89 -8.91
C SER A 8 42.64 -11.51 -9.46
N PRO A 9 42.65 -12.22 -10.57
CA PRO A 9 41.50 -12.95 -11.06
C PRO A 9 41.03 -13.96 -9.99
N ALA A 10 39.74 -13.99 -9.75
CA ALA A 10 39.12 -14.94 -8.82
C ALA A 10 39.52 -16.37 -9.18
N PRO A 11 39.75 -17.24 -8.20
CA PRO A 11 39.98 -18.65 -8.45
C PRO A 11 38.75 -19.24 -9.15
N PRO A 12 38.93 -20.21 -10.07
CA PRO A 12 37.81 -20.89 -10.68
C PRO A 12 36.93 -21.54 -9.60
N PRO A 13 35.59 -21.53 -9.76
CA PRO A 13 34.67 -22.10 -8.79
C PRO A 13 35.09 -23.56 -8.50
N SER A 14 35.06 -23.91 -7.20
CA SER A 14 35.39 -25.24 -6.74
C SER A 14 34.58 -26.28 -7.51
N GLU A 15 35.26 -27.20 -8.20
CA GLU A 15 34.62 -28.36 -8.79
C GLU A 15 33.80 -29.09 -7.71
N SER A 16 32.55 -29.44 -8.03
CA SER A 16 31.72 -30.32 -7.20
C SER A 16 32.54 -31.54 -6.76
N PRO A 17 32.38 -32.03 -5.53
CA PRO A 17 33.15 -33.18 -5.06
C PRO A 17 32.95 -34.35 -6.03
N ALA A 18 33.97 -34.64 -6.82
CA ALA A 18 34.01 -35.74 -7.75
C ALA A 18 33.96 -37.04 -6.98
N GLY A 19 32.85 -37.81 -7.10
CA GLY A 19 32.91 -39.12 -6.46
C GLY A 19 31.66 -40.01 -6.46
N ARG A 20 30.49 -39.57 -6.90
CA ARG A 20 29.36 -40.48 -7.18
C ARG A 20 28.72 -40.11 -8.52
N PRO A 21 28.41 -41.11 -9.38
CA PRO A 21 27.53 -40.82 -10.53
C PRO A 21 26.22 -40.24 -9.98
N ALA A 22 25.79 -39.11 -10.54
CA ALA A 22 24.52 -38.49 -10.19
C ALA A 22 23.39 -39.53 -10.38
N SER A 23 22.46 -39.60 -9.44
CA SER A 23 21.28 -40.42 -9.67
C SER A 23 20.43 -39.80 -10.78
N PRO A 24 19.66 -40.58 -11.55
CA PRO A 24 18.74 -40.02 -12.54
C PRO A 24 17.81 -38.91 -12.01
N GLU A 25 17.49 -38.95 -10.73
CA GLU A 25 16.67 -37.93 -10.07
C GLU A 25 17.45 -36.62 -9.88
N ARG A 26 18.72 -36.67 -9.49
CA ARG A 26 19.57 -35.48 -9.41
C ARG A 26 19.88 -34.86 -10.76
N GLU A 27 20.05 -35.68 -11.80
CA GLU A 27 20.21 -35.21 -13.18
C GLU A 27 18.94 -34.47 -13.63
N LEU A 28 17.76 -34.98 -13.32
CA LEU A 28 16.47 -34.35 -13.63
C LEU A 28 16.28 -33.04 -12.84
N GLU A 29 16.64 -33.00 -11.55
CA GLU A 29 16.60 -31.76 -10.76
C GLU A 29 17.55 -30.69 -11.36
N GLN A 30 18.78 -31.07 -11.73
CA GLN A 30 19.73 -30.15 -12.36
C GLN A 30 19.20 -29.63 -13.70
N LEU A 31 18.59 -30.50 -14.51
CA LEU A 31 17.94 -30.12 -15.75
C LEU A 31 16.79 -29.14 -15.49
N GLY A 32 15.99 -29.38 -14.45
CA GLY A 32 14.91 -28.49 -14.03
C GLY A 32 15.42 -27.09 -13.63
N ILE A 33 16.48 -27.01 -12.85
CA ILE A 33 17.15 -25.76 -12.48
C ILE A 33 17.67 -25.03 -13.73
N ASN A 34 18.28 -25.77 -14.66
CA ASN A 34 18.79 -25.19 -15.90
C ASN A 34 17.66 -24.68 -16.81
N VAL A 35 16.50 -25.35 -16.83
CA VAL A 35 15.30 -24.86 -17.52
C VAL A 35 14.82 -23.53 -16.91
N VAL A 36 14.82 -23.37 -15.57
CA VAL A 36 14.49 -22.09 -14.92
C VAL A 36 15.46 -20.99 -15.37
N ARG A 37 16.77 -21.28 -15.46
CA ARG A 37 17.78 -20.35 -16.00
C ARG A 37 17.51 -20.01 -17.47
N GLY A 38 17.13 -20.99 -18.27
CA GLY A 38 16.74 -20.79 -19.67
C GLY A 38 15.56 -19.83 -19.81
N LEU A 39 14.50 -20.05 -19.05
CA LEU A 39 13.33 -19.17 -19.02
C LEU A 39 13.69 -17.76 -18.54
N ALA A 40 14.60 -17.65 -17.54
CA ALA A 40 15.10 -16.37 -17.02
C ALA A 40 15.89 -15.57 -18.05
N MET A 41 16.54 -16.22 -19.03
CA MET A 41 17.20 -15.57 -20.17
C MET A 41 16.20 -15.24 -21.28
N ASP A 42 15.37 -16.21 -21.68
CA ASP A 42 14.52 -16.10 -22.86
C ASP A 42 13.43 -15.02 -22.75
N ALA A 43 12.84 -14.86 -21.57
CA ALA A 43 11.73 -13.91 -21.40
C ALA A 43 12.18 -12.45 -21.43
N PRO A 44 13.26 -12.02 -20.74
CA PRO A 44 13.82 -10.67 -20.89
C PRO A 44 14.32 -10.40 -22.33
N GLU A 45 14.98 -11.36 -22.96
CA GLU A 45 15.46 -11.21 -24.34
C GLU A 45 14.32 -10.98 -25.32
N ARG A 46 13.27 -11.80 -25.25
CA ARG A 46 12.06 -11.63 -26.08
C ARG A 46 11.40 -10.28 -25.85
N ALA A 47 11.34 -9.83 -24.59
CA ALA A 47 10.78 -8.53 -24.22
C ALA A 47 11.71 -7.35 -24.57
N ARG A 48 12.98 -7.61 -24.87
CA ARG A 48 14.07 -6.64 -25.01
C ARG A 48 14.15 -5.73 -23.78
N SER A 49 13.79 -6.26 -22.63
CA SER A 49 13.77 -5.54 -21.36
C SER A 49 13.63 -6.54 -20.21
N GLY A 50 14.42 -6.38 -19.17
CA GLY A 50 14.30 -7.22 -17.98
C GLY A 50 15.64 -7.41 -17.28
N HIS A 51 15.58 -8.11 -16.15
CA HIS A 51 16.70 -8.39 -15.28
C HIS A 51 16.92 -9.92 -15.31
N THR A 52 18.03 -10.34 -15.89
CA THR A 52 18.30 -11.76 -16.16
C THR A 52 19.13 -12.40 -15.05
N GLY A 53 20.17 -11.72 -14.60
CA GLY A 53 21.26 -12.34 -13.86
C GLY A 53 20.90 -12.86 -12.47
N THR A 54 20.17 -12.07 -11.67
CA THR A 54 19.70 -12.49 -10.34
C THR A 54 18.76 -13.70 -10.42
N ALA A 55 17.87 -13.70 -11.42
CA ALA A 55 16.95 -14.83 -11.63
C ALA A 55 17.69 -16.13 -11.98
N MET A 56 18.79 -16.05 -12.74
CA MET A 56 19.63 -17.20 -13.05
C MET A 56 20.41 -17.68 -11.82
N ALA A 57 21.01 -16.77 -11.07
CA ALA A 57 21.80 -17.09 -9.88
C ALA A 57 20.97 -17.80 -8.81
N LEU A 58 19.73 -17.35 -8.60
CA LEU A 58 18.81 -17.87 -7.59
C LEU A 58 17.93 -19.04 -8.05
N ALA A 59 18.10 -19.54 -9.27
CA ALA A 59 17.31 -20.67 -9.76
C ALA A 59 17.40 -21.93 -8.86
N PRO A 60 18.58 -22.34 -8.33
CA PRO A 60 18.66 -23.46 -7.41
C PRO A 60 17.94 -23.20 -6.08
N LEU A 61 18.06 -22.00 -5.52
CA LEU A 61 17.34 -21.61 -4.30
C LEU A 61 15.81 -21.70 -4.51
N ALA A 62 15.30 -21.16 -5.60
CA ALA A 62 13.88 -21.24 -5.94
C ALA A 62 13.43 -22.68 -6.14
N HIS A 63 14.24 -23.52 -6.81
CA HIS A 63 14.00 -24.96 -6.92
C HIS A 63 13.85 -25.61 -5.55
N VAL A 64 14.79 -25.41 -4.63
CA VAL A 64 14.75 -26.00 -3.27
C VAL A 64 13.53 -25.51 -2.49
N LEU A 65 13.27 -24.21 -2.49
CA LEU A 65 12.09 -23.66 -1.80
C LEU A 65 10.79 -24.28 -2.29
N PHE A 66 10.54 -24.27 -3.60
CA PHE A 66 9.25 -24.70 -4.16
C PHE A 66 9.10 -26.23 -4.23
N THR A 67 10.19 -27.00 -4.34
CA THR A 67 10.09 -28.47 -4.47
C THR A 67 10.25 -29.21 -3.17
N ARG A 68 11.06 -28.69 -2.22
CA ARG A 68 11.48 -29.45 -1.03
C ARG A 68 11.04 -28.81 0.29
N VAL A 69 10.99 -27.47 0.40
CA VAL A 69 10.87 -26.77 1.69
C VAL A 69 9.44 -26.25 1.93
N MET A 70 8.92 -25.43 1.04
CA MET A 70 7.66 -24.71 1.25
C MET A 70 6.42 -25.63 1.24
N ARG A 71 5.47 -25.29 2.10
CA ARG A 71 4.13 -25.89 2.19
C ARG A 71 3.14 -24.98 1.47
N TYR A 72 2.62 -25.39 0.35
CA TYR A 72 1.65 -24.63 -0.45
C TYR A 72 0.81 -25.59 -1.31
N ASP A 73 -0.36 -25.15 -1.75
CA ASP A 73 -1.19 -25.82 -2.74
C ASP A 73 -1.38 -24.91 -3.96
N PRO A 74 -0.78 -25.21 -5.13
CA PRO A 74 -0.95 -24.39 -6.31
C PRO A 74 -2.40 -24.31 -6.80
N SER A 75 -3.24 -25.29 -6.44
CA SER A 75 -4.67 -25.30 -6.82
C SER A 75 -5.55 -24.47 -5.87
N ASP A 76 -5.01 -24.01 -4.72
CA ASP A 76 -5.62 -23.09 -3.78
C ASP A 76 -4.57 -22.11 -3.25
N PRO A 77 -4.17 -21.12 -4.05
CA PRO A 77 -3.11 -20.17 -3.69
C PRO A 77 -3.47 -19.22 -2.54
N GLU A 78 -4.72 -19.24 -2.09
CA GLU A 78 -5.18 -18.44 -0.93
C GLU A 78 -5.39 -19.30 0.33
N TRP A 79 -4.97 -20.59 0.33
CA TRP A 79 -5.03 -21.44 1.53
C TRP A 79 -4.42 -20.73 2.75
N PRO A 80 -5.18 -20.62 3.87
CA PRO A 80 -4.76 -19.80 5.03
C PRO A 80 -3.41 -20.16 5.63
N ASP A 81 -3.09 -21.44 5.76
CA ASP A 81 -1.85 -21.94 6.41
C ASP A 81 -0.74 -22.32 5.40
N ARG A 82 -0.76 -21.71 4.20
CA ARG A 82 0.36 -21.84 3.25
C ARG A 82 1.56 -21.04 3.69
N ASP A 83 2.76 -21.50 3.42
CA ASP A 83 3.96 -20.68 3.52
C ASP A 83 3.90 -19.53 2.49
N ARG A 84 4.45 -18.35 2.87
CA ARG A 84 4.48 -17.16 2.00
C ARG A 84 5.86 -17.00 1.39
N PHE A 85 5.90 -16.69 0.11
CA PHE A 85 7.12 -16.36 -0.61
C PHE A 85 7.10 -14.90 -1.07
N VAL A 86 8.05 -14.11 -0.59
CA VAL A 86 8.22 -12.70 -0.93
C VAL A 86 9.53 -12.51 -1.69
N LEU A 87 9.44 -12.09 -2.94
CA LEU A 87 10.59 -11.68 -3.74
C LEU A 87 10.77 -10.17 -3.59
N SER A 88 11.58 -9.73 -2.60
CA SER A 88 11.82 -8.31 -2.32
C SER A 88 12.66 -7.65 -3.42
N ASN A 89 13.64 -8.36 -3.96
CA ASN A 89 14.35 -7.98 -5.19
C ASN A 89 13.47 -8.27 -6.42
N GLY A 90 12.34 -7.53 -6.49
CA GLY A 90 11.26 -7.76 -7.45
C GLY A 90 11.65 -7.66 -8.92
N HIS A 91 12.83 -7.09 -9.23
CA HIS A 91 13.39 -7.08 -10.57
C HIS A 91 13.68 -8.51 -11.08
N ALA A 92 13.94 -9.47 -10.19
CA ALA A 92 14.09 -10.89 -10.54
C ALA A 92 12.74 -11.60 -10.79
N SER A 93 11.67 -10.89 -11.12
CA SER A 93 10.29 -11.37 -11.27
C SER A 93 10.14 -12.61 -12.14
N ILE A 94 10.95 -12.73 -13.20
CA ILE A 94 10.92 -13.90 -14.10
C ILE A 94 11.25 -15.21 -13.36
N LEU A 95 12.05 -15.17 -12.30
CA LEU A 95 12.28 -16.32 -11.44
C LEU A 95 10.99 -16.82 -10.81
N LEU A 96 10.24 -15.89 -10.17
CA LEU A 96 8.96 -16.22 -9.56
C LEU A 96 7.94 -16.71 -10.59
N TYR A 97 7.82 -16.04 -11.74
CA TYR A 97 6.88 -16.45 -12.77
C TYR A 97 7.21 -17.83 -13.35
N SER A 98 8.51 -18.14 -13.53
CA SER A 98 8.94 -19.47 -13.96
C SER A 98 8.53 -20.54 -12.95
N MET A 99 8.70 -20.29 -11.64
CA MET A 99 8.26 -21.22 -10.59
C MET A 99 6.74 -21.37 -10.54
N LEU A 100 5.98 -20.26 -10.65
CA LEU A 100 4.52 -20.31 -10.67
C LEU A 100 3.99 -21.08 -11.88
N TYR A 101 4.62 -20.93 -13.05
CA TYR A 101 4.30 -21.73 -14.24
C TYR A 101 4.60 -23.22 -14.01
N LEU A 102 5.83 -23.54 -13.64
CA LEU A 102 6.29 -24.92 -13.49
C LEU A 102 5.53 -25.65 -12.38
N CYS A 103 5.30 -25.03 -11.23
CA CYS A 103 4.62 -25.65 -10.07
C CYS A 103 3.09 -25.72 -10.21
N GLY A 104 2.49 -25.05 -11.20
CA GLY A 104 1.05 -25.28 -11.49
C GLY A 104 0.09 -24.26 -10.91
N TYR A 105 0.49 -23.02 -10.72
CA TYR A 105 -0.38 -21.92 -10.28
C TYR A 105 -1.28 -21.34 -11.38
N GLY A 106 -1.34 -21.97 -12.55
CA GLY A 106 -2.23 -21.56 -13.63
C GLY A 106 -1.62 -20.56 -14.62
N LEU A 107 -0.34 -20.22 -14.51
CA LEU A 107 0.41 -19.56 -15.59
C LEU A 107 0.70 -20.58 -16.72
N THR A 108 0.73 -20.08 -17.93
CA THR A 108 1.09 -20.83 -19.13
C THR A 108 2.44 -20.40 -19.65
N LEU A 109 3.03 -21.20 -20.56
CA LEU A 109 4.26 -20.81 -21.24
C LEU A 109 4.06 -19.53 -22.08
N ASP A 110 2.87 -19.33 -22.63
CA ASP A 110 2.54 -18.13 -23.39
C ASP A 110 2.42 -16.89 -22.48
N ASP A 111 2.02 -17.03 -21.23
CA ASP A 111 2.10 -15.95 -20.24
C ASP A 111 3.58 -15.54 -20.02
N LEU A 112 4.53 -16.49 -19.95
CA LEU A 112 5.97 -16.19 -19.84
C LEU A 112 6.51 -15.53 -21.12
N LYS A 113 6.07 -15.98 -22.29
CA LYS A 113 6.43 -15.36 -23.58
C LYS A 113 5.89 -13.93 -23.72
N ALA A 114 4.83 -13.60 -22.99
CA ALA A 114 4.23 -12.27 -22.92
C ALA A 114 4.83 -11.40 -21.79
N PHE A 115 5.97 -11.77 -21.23
CA PHE A 115 6.65 -11.02 -20.16
C PHE A 115 6.79 -9.54 -20.51
N ARG A 116 6.38 -8.65 -19.58
CA ARG A 116 6.40 -7.18 -19.72
C ARG A 116 5.54 -6.62 -20.86
N GLN A 117 4.59 -7.37 -21.39
CA GLN A 117 3.70 -6.88 -22.43
C GLN A 117 2.41 -6.30 -21.82
N TRP A 118 1.76 -5.40 -22.55
CA TRP A 118 0.48 -4.80 -22.11
C TRP A 118 -0.59 -5.86 -21.85
N GLY A 119 -1.18 -5.83 -20.68
CA GLY A 119 -2.22 -6.79 -20.25
C GLY A 119 -1.71 -8.18 -19.89
N SER A 120 -0.39 -8.40 -19.85
CA SER A 120 0.21 -9.66 -19.43
C SER A 120 0.05 -9.90 -17.92
N LYS A 121 -0.08 -11.18 -17.53
CA LYS A 121 -0.01 -11.60 -16.13
C LYS A 121 1.41 -11.55 -15.56
N THR A 122 2.42 -11.49 -16.42
CA THR A 122 3.84 -11.47 -16.06
C THR A 122 4.40 -10.06 -16.24
N ALA A 123 4.00 -9.17 -15.35
CA ALA A 123 4.45 -7.78 -15.28
C ALA A 123 5.97 -7.69 -15.04
N GLY A 124 6.56 -6.51 -15.24
CA GLY A 124 7.99 -6.29 -15.06
C GLY A 124 8.51 -6.58 -13.65
N HIS A 125 7.66 -6.41 -12.66
CA HIS A 125 7.87 -6.75 -11.25
C HIS A 125 6.63 -7.46 -10.72
N PRO A 126 6.71 -8.25 -9.63
CA PRO A 126 5.54 -8.94 -9.10
C PRO A 126 4.45 -7.95 -8.66
N GLU A 127 3.23 -8.17 -9.15
CA GLU A 127 2.06 -7.39 -8.75
C GLU A 127 1.01 -8.32 -8.16
N LYS A 128 0.64 -8.13 -6.89
CA LYS A 128 -0.43 -8.88 -6.22
C LYS A 128 -1.70 -8.77 -7.07
N ARG A 129 -2.38 -9.86 -7.31
CA ARG A 129 -3.58 -10.02 -8.14
C ARG A 129 -3.35 -10.19 -9.66
N HIS A 130 -2.15 -9.96 -10.20
CA HIS A 130 -1.88 -10.21 -11.62
C HIS A 130 -1.76 -11.69 -11.95
N ALA A 131 -1.15 -12.48 -11.05
CA ALA A 131 -1.12 -13.93 -11.16
C ALA A 131 -1.33 -14.59 -9.79
N PRO A 132 -1.96 -15.78 -9.73
CA PRO A 132 -2.06 -16.57 -8.51
C PRO A 132 -0.67 -16.91 -7.95
N GLY A 133 -0.52 -16.88 -6.63
CA GLY A 133 0.75 -17.18 -5.95
C GLY A 133 1.70 -15.99 -5.78
N ILE A 134 1.36 -14.80 -6.28
CA ILE A 134 2.07 -13.57 -5.94
C ILE A 134 1.52 -13.05 -4.61
N GLU A 135 2.34 -13.06 -3.56
CA GLU A 135 1.91 -12.68 -2.21
C GLU A 135 1.86 -11.16 -2.00
N ILE A 136 2.77 -10.41 -2.62
CA ILE A 136 2.91 -8.97 -2.43
C ILE A 136 3.40 -8.30 -3.72
N THR A 137 3.04 -7.03 -3.92
CA THR A 137 3.60 -6.19 -4.96
C THR A 137 4.97 -5.68 -4.52
N THR A 138 5.99 -5.96 -5.33
CA THR A 138 7.37 -5.49 -5.12
C THR A 138 7.90 -4.78 -6.38
N GLY A 139 9.14 -4.33 -6.35
CA GLY A 139 9.79 -3.55 -7.41
C GLY A 139 10.56 -2.39 -6.80
N PRO A 140 9.93 -1.47 -6.05
CA PRO A 140 10.68 -0.59 -5.16
C PRO A 140 11.41 -1.42 -4.10
N LEU A 141 12.73 -1.28 -4.04
CA LEU A 141 13.59 -2.07 -3.16
C LEU A 141 13.25 -1.85 -1.67
N GLY A 142 13.49 -2.84 -0.83
CA GLY A 142 13.18 -2.78 0.59
C GLY A 142 11.71 -2.99 0.97
N GLN A 143 10.77 -2.74 0.07
CA GLN A 143 9.33 -2.87 0.38
C GLN A 143 8.92 -4.30 0.72
N GLY A 144 9.46 -5.29 0.01
CA GLY A 144 9.24 -6.72 0.31
C GLY A 144 9.83 -7.14 1.64
N VAL A 145 11.00 -6.59 2.02
CA VAL A 145 11.62 -6.78 3.35
C VAL A 145 10.64 -6.36 4.44
N ALA A 146 10.13 -5.13 4.39
CA ALA A 146 9.23 -4.64 5.42
C ALA A 146 7.84 -5.35 5.38
N SER A 147 7.32 -5.66 4.19
CA SER A 147 6.06 -6.40 4.07
C SER A 147 6.16 -7.82 4.64
N GLY A 148 7.32 -8.49 4.48
CA GLY A 148 7.58 -9.80 5.09
C GLY A 148 7.51 -9.75 6.61
N VAL A 149 8.05 -8.70 7.24
CA VAL A 149 7.91 -8.48 8.70
C VAL A 149 6.43 -8.34 9.08
N GLY A 150 5.65 -7.61 8.28
CA GLY A 150 4.20 -7.51 8.49
C GLY A 150 3.49 -8.85 8.44
N MET A 151 3.87 -9.73 7.48
CA MET A 151 3.34 -11.08 7.40
C MET A 151 3.70 -11.93 8.63
N GLY A 152 4.94 -11.80 9.14
CA GLY A 152 5.36 -12.47 10.38
C GLY A 152 4.60 -12.00 11.62
N VAL A 153 4.25 -10.70 11.71
CA VAL A 153 3.38 -10.19 12.79
C VAL A 153 1.96 -10.76 12.66
N ALA A 154 1.43 -10.85 11.44
CA ALA A 154 0.11 -11.41 11.19
C ALA A 154 0.04 -12.89 11.54
N GLU A 155 1.02 -13.69 11.11
CA GLU A 155 1.13 -15.12 11.47
C GLU A 155 1.09 -15.30 12.98
N ARG A 156 1.99 -14.60 13.71
CA ARG A 156 2.09 -14.75 15.16
C ARG A 156 0.80 -14.39 15.88
N PHE A 157 0.16 -13.29 15.50
CA PHE A 157 -1.12 -12.86 16.06
C PHE A 157 -2.23 -13.92 15.82
N LEU A 158 -2.35 -14.40 14.58
CA LEU A 158 -3.37 -15.37 14.20
C LEU A 158 -3.13 -16.75 14.82
N ARG A 159 -1.84 -17.19 14.90
CA ARG A 159 -1.44 -18.41 15.57
C ARG A 159 -1.81 -18.38 17.06
N ALA A 160 -1.51 -17.28 17.75
CA ALA A 160 -1.90 -17.11 19.14
C ALA A 160 -3.42 -17.08 19.36
N ARG A 161 -4.16 -16.49 18.40
CA ARG A 161 -5.60 -16.34 18.48
C ARG A 161 -6.39 -17.59 18.14
N PHE A 162 -6.00 -18.28 17.07
CA PHE A 162 -6.76 -19.41 16.51
C PHE A 162 -6.09 -20.77 16.72
N GLY A 163 -4.86 -20.79 17.21
CA GLY A 163 -4.10 -22.00 17.52
C GLY A 163 -3.11 -22.41 16.43
N ALA A 164 -2.01 -23.03 16.85
CA ALA A 164 -0.95 -23.53 15.97
C ALA A 164 -1.42 -24.68 15.03
N ASP A 165 -2.50 -25.37 15.36
CA ASP A 165 -3.07 -26.39 14.49
C ASP A 165 -3.64 -25.80 13.18
N LEU A 166 -4.00 -24.51 13.20
CA LEU A 166 -4.62 -23.82 12.05
C LEU A 166 -3.70 -22.78 11.41
N VAL A 167 -2.77 -22.19 12.16
CA VAL A 167 -1.86 -21.17 11.68
C VAL A 167 -0.46 -21.49 12.19
N ASP A 168 0.38 -22.05 11.33
CA ASP A 168 1.77 -22.42 11.66
C ASP A 168 2.63 -22.51 10.38
N HIS A 169 2.75 -21.38 9.68
CA HIS A 169 3.46 -21.29 8.40
C HIS A 169 4.65 -20.35 8.48
N GLN A 170 5.56 -20.52 7.55
CA GLN A 170 6.75 -19.67 7.40
C GLN A 170 6.48 -18.53 6.41
N THR A 171 7.20 -17.44 6.59
CA THR A 171 7.34 -16.38 5.59
C THR A 171 8.79 -16.34 5.12
N PHE A 172 9.02 -16.66 3.85
CA PHE A 172 10.33 -16.60 3.20
C PHE A 172 10.46 -15.31 2.40
N VAL A 173 11.51 -14.53 2.65
CA VAL A 173 11.78 -13.27 1.95
C VAL A 173 13.15 -13.37 1.29
N VAL A 174 13.19 -13.26 -0.04
CA VAL A 174 14.44 -13.15 -0.79
C VAL A 174 14.73 -11.68 -1.05
N CYS A 175 15.91 -11.20 -0.66
CA CYS A 175 16.36 -9.83 -0.85
C CYS A 175 17.80 -9.79 -1.35
N GLY A 176 18.17 -8.73 -2.04
CA GLY A 176 19.55 -8.48 -2.50
C GLY A 176 20.16 -7.26 -1.83
N ASP A 177 21.38 -6.91 -2.22
CA ASP A 177 22.16 -5.79 -1.70
C ASP A 177 21.33 -4.49 -1.67
N GLY A 178 20.77 -4.07 -2.78
CA GLY A 178 19.98 -2.84 -2.87
C GLY A 178 18.70 -2.86 -2.00
N CYS A 179 18.13 -4.02 -1.69
CA CYS A 179 17.05 -4.09 -0.69
C CYS A 179 17.54 -3.72 0.70
N LEU A 180 18.78 -4.11 1.04
CA LEU A 180 19.35 -3.91 2.38
C LEU A 180 20.06 -2.56 2.53
N GLU A 181 20.34 -1.84 1.43
CA GLU A 181 20.74 -0.45 1.43
C GLU A 181 19.58 0.50 1.75
N GLU A 182 18.35 0.14 1.40
CA GLU A 182 17.16 0.96 1.64
C GLU A 182 16.89 1.18 3.15
N GLY A 183 16.64 2.42 3.54
CA GLY A 183 16.34 2.81 4.92
C GLY A 183 15.19 2.02 5.56
N ILE A 184 14.15 1.72 4.78
CA ILE A 184 13.00 0.93 5.24
C ILE A 184 13.40 -0.47 5.74
N SER A 185 14.44 -1.07 5.18
CA SER A 185 14.92 -2.39 5.60
C SER A 185 15.56 -2.35 6.97
N HIS A 186 16.27 -1.27 7.31
CA HIS A 186 16.82 -1.04 8.65
C HIS A 186 15.69 -0.88 9.69
N GLU A 187 14.68 -0.08 9.36
CA GLU A 187 13.50 0.10 10.22
C GLU A 187 12.80 -1.23 10.50
N ALA A 188 12.52 -2.00 9.44
CA ALA A 188 11.77 -3.24 9.51
C ALA A 188 12.55 -4.37 10.20
N ALA A 189 13.83 -4.58 9.83
CA ALA A 189 14.65 -5.64 10.39
C ALA A 189 14.92 -5.42 11.90
N SER A 190 15.19 -4.17 12.30
CA SER A 190 15.32 -3.81 13.71
C SER A 190 14.07 -4.13 14.51
N LEU A 191 12.89 -3.83 13.98
CA LEU A 191 11.61 -4.13 14.63
C LEU A 191 11.31 -5.63 14.66
N ALA A 192 11.64 -6.37 13.61
CA ALA A 192 11.44 -7.83 13.56
C ALA A 192 12.24 -8.57 14.62
N GLY A 193 13.52 -8.18 14.82
CA GLY A 193 14.35 -8.72 15.88
C GLY A 193 13.81 -8.37 17.29
N HIS A 194 13.42 -7.09 17.50
CA HIS A 194 12.78 -6.67 18.76
C HIS A 194 11.50 -7.46 19.07
N LEU A 195 10.71 -7.76 18.06
CA LEU A 195 9.49 -8.55 18.20
C LEU A 195 9.76 -10.06 18.31
N GLY A 196 10.94 -10.59 17.96
CA GLY A 196 11.26 -12.01 18.02
C GLY A 196 10.40 -12.86 17.08
N LEU A 197 10.36 -12.54 15.78
CA LEU A 197 9.46 -13.19 14.80
C LEU A 197 10.03 -14.50 14.26
N GLY A 198 9.92 -15.61 15.00
CA GLY A 198 10.56 -16.89 14.69
C GLY A 198 10.02 -17.66 13.47
N ARG A 199 8.92 -17.19 12.81
CA ARG A 199 8.43 -17.79 11.55
C ARG A 199 8.82 -16.96 10.32
N LEU A 200 9.84 -16.11 10.45
CA LEU A 200 10.33 -15.22 9.41
C LEU A 200 11.76 -15.61 9.03
N VAL A 201 11.95 -16.05 7.79
CA VAL A 201 13.23 -16.46 7.23
C VAL A 201 13.59 -15.57 6.05
N TYR A 202 14.69 -14.82 6.16
CA TYR A 202 15.24 -14.03 5.07
C TYR A 202 16.39 -14.78 4.42
N ILE A 203 16.45 -14.69 3.09
CA ILE A 203 17.57 -15.16 2.30
C ILE A 203 18.16 -13.94 1.60
N TYR A 204 19.36 -13.57 2.00
CA TYR A 204 20.09 -12.47 1.42
C TYR A 204 20.98 -12.96 0.27
N ASP A 205 20.62 -12.58 -0.95
CA ASP A 205 21.42 -12.76 -2.16
C ASP A 205 22.58 -11.75 -2.15
N ASN A 206 23.67 -12.15 -1.57
CA ASN A 206 24.90 -11.38 -1.45
C ASN A 206 25.76 -11.57 -2.70
N ASN A 207 25.37 -10.93 -3.81
CA ASN A 207 26.05 -11.10 -5.10
C ASN A 207 27.06 -9.99 -5.42
N HIS A 208 27.13 -8.93 -4.60
CA HIS A 208 28.04 -7.80 -4.71
C HIS A 208 27.89 -6.94 -5.97
N ILE A 209 26.75 -7.01 -6.67
CA ILE A 209 26.54 -6.26 -7.93
C ILE A 209 25.24 -5.49 -7.89
N THR A 210 25.32 -4.21 -8.24
CA THR A 210 24.18 -3.33 -8.50
C THR A 210 24.18 -2.89 -9.97
N ILE A 211 23.23 -2.02 -10.38
CA ILE A 211 23.17 -1.46 -11.73
C ILE A 211 24.43 -0.63 -12.04
N ASP A 212 24.94 0.12 -11.06
CA ASP A 212 26.13 0.96 -11.24
C ASP A 212 27.43 0.16 -11.26
N GLY A 213 27.42 -1.07 -10.71
CA GLY A 213 28.60 -1.92 -10.65
C GLY A 213 28.75 -2.63 -9.31
N PRO A 214 30.00 -2.87 -8.88
CA PRO A 214 30.27 -3.49 -7.58
C PRO A 214 29.69 -2.69 -6.41
N THR A 215 29.16 -3.40 -5.40
CA THR A 215 28.55 -2.77 -4.22
C THR A 215 29.52 -1.86 -3.46
N GLU A 216 30.83 -2.13 -3.52
CA GLU A 216 31.88 -1.33 -2.86
C GLU A 216 31.91 0.14 -3.33
N LEU A 217 31.22 0.48 -4.41
CA LEU A 217 31.06 1.89 -4.84
C LEU A 217 30.26 2.72 -3.82
N SER A 218 29.27 2.11 -3.14
CA SER A 218 28.35 2.80 -2.24
C SER A 218 28.08 2.07 -0.92
N TYR A 219 28.45 0.80 -0.79
CA TYR A 219 28.01 -0.07 0.28
C TYR A 219 29.16 -0.94 0.80
N SER A 220 29.45 -0.82 2.10
CA SER A 220 30.50 -1.57 2.79
C SER A 220 30.06 -2.03 4.17
N ASP A 221 28.76 -2.20 4.36
CA ASP A 221 28.18 -2.63 5.62
C ASP A 221 28.52 -4.11 5.90
N ASP A 222 28.80 -4.38 7.16
CA ASP A 222 28.78 -5.75 7.70
C ASP A 222 27.31 -6.16 7.92
N VAL A 223 26.67 -6.70 6.88
CA VAL A 223 25.26 -7.11 6.93
C VAL A 223 25.03 -8.21 7.99
N PRO A 224 25.83 -9.29 8.06
CA PRO A 224 25.72 -10.27 9.13
C PRO A 224 25.74 -9.64 10.52
N GLY A 225 26.77 -8.86 10.85
CA GLY A 225 26.92 -8.20 12.14
C GLY A 225 25.79 -7.21 12.45
N ARG A 226 25.28 -6.50 11.43
CA ARG A 226 24.13 -5.62 11.57
C ARG A 226 22.85 -6.38 11.96
N PHE A 227 22.55 -7.51 11.34
CA PHE A 227 21.39 -8.34 11.67
C PHE A 227 21.54 -9.03 13.01
N GLU A 228 22.74 -9.50 13.37
CA GLU A 228 23.03 -9.98 14.73
C GLU A 228 22.74 -8.92 15.78
N ALA A 229 23.18 -7.65 15.54
CA ALA A 229 22.89 -6.53 16.42
C ALA A 229 21.39 -6.19 16.53
N TYR A 230 20.59 -6.51 15.52
CA TYR A 230 19.14 -6.43 15.59
C TYR A 230 18.48 -7.58 16.35
N GLY A 231 19.24 -8.60 16.73
CA GLY A 231 18.73 -9.78 17.45
C GLY A 231 18.24 -10.92 16.56
N TRP A 232 18.67 -10.96 15.30
CA TRP A 232 18.39 -12.06 14.38
C TRP A 232 19.32 -13.25 14.61
N ASP A 233 18.87 -14.42 14.20
CA ASP A 233 19.74 -15.56 13.93
C ASP A 233 20.35 -15.39 12.54
N VAL A 234 21.68 -15.51 12.44
CA VAL A 234 22.39 -15.30 11.17
C VAL A 234 23.21 -16.53 10.83
N ASP A 235 22.95 -17.09 9.64
CA ASP A 235 23.67 -18.26 9.09
C ASP A 235 24.33 -17.84 7.76
N ASP A 236 25.64 -17.53 7.81
CA ASP A 236 26.42 -17.25 6.60
C ASP A 236 26.87 -18.58 6.00
N VAL A 237 26.21 -18.96 4.92
CA VAL A 237 26.44 -20.26 4.24
C VAL A 237 27.46 -20.16 3.10
N GLY A 238 27.94 -18.97 2.80
CA GLY A 238 28.96 -18.73 1.78
C GLY A 238 28.52 -19.11 0.36
N GLU A 239 29.43 -19.63 -0.46
CA GLU A 239 29.26 -19.91 -1.89
C GLU A 239 28.56 -21.26 -2.18
N VAL A 240 27.39 -21.49 -1.58
CA VAL A 240 26.62 -22.73 -1.79
C VAL A 240 25.43 -22.55 -2.75
N ALA A 241 25.39 -21.47 -3.50
CA ALA A 241 24.23 -21.13 -4.35
C ALA A 241 23.86 -22.23 -5.36
N ASN A 242 24.78 -23.10 -5.75
CA ASN A 242 24.55 -24.22 -6.65
C ASN A 242 24.45 -25.60 -5.95
N ASP A 243 24.54 -25.65 -4.62
CA ASP A 243 24.42 -26.87 -3.83
C ASP A 243 23.03 -26.97 -3.20
N THR A 244 22.12 -27.70 -3.85
CA THR A 244 20.73 -27.85 -3.42
C THR A 244 20.59 -28.51 -2.05
N ASP A 245 21.50 -29.41 -1.66
CA ASP A 245 21.45 -30.10 -0.37
C ASP A 245 21.94 -29.15 0.75
N ALA A 246 22.96 -28.33 0.50
CA ALA A 246 23.42 -27.29 1.42
C ALA A 246 22.37 -26.19 1.61
N LEU A 247 21.72 -25.75 0.52
CA LEU A 247 20.62 -24.78 0.58
C LEU A 247 19.45 -25.30 1.41
N GLU A 248 18.99 -26.55 1.18
CA GLU A 248 17.94 -27.16 1.98
C GLU A 248 18.32 -27.23 3.44
N ALA A 249 19.54 -27.68 3.76
CA ALA A 249 20.02 -27.77 5.12
C ALA A 249 20.03 -26.40 5.83
N ALA A 250 20.47 -25.34 5.16
CA ALA A 250 20.46 -23.98 5.70
C ALA A 250 19.03 -23.50 5.99
N LEU A 251 18.11 -23.64 5.03
CA LEU A 251 16.71 -23.27 5.21
C LEU A 251 16.06 -24.04 6.36
N ARG A 252 16.35 -25.34 6.50
CA ARG A 252 15.84 -26.16 7.61
C ARG A 252 16.38 -25.71 8.96
N ARG A 253 17.66 -25.29 9.06
CA ARG A 253 18.23 -24.70 10.28
C ARG A 253 17.53 -23.40 10.64
N ALA A 254 17.36 -22.49 9.67
CA ALA A 254 16.65 -21.22 9.86
C ALA A 254 15.21 -21.44 10.35
N MET A 255 14.47 -22.38 9.75
CA MET A 255 13.11 -22.72 10.14
C MET A 255 12.99 -23.32 11.54
N ALA A 256 14.07 -23.90 12.07
CA ALA A 256 14.09 -24.49 13.42
C ALA A 256 14.28 -23.46 14.53
N VAL A 257 14.60 -22.21 14.19
CA VAL A 257 14.70 -21.09 15.14
C VAL A 257 13.30 -20.49 15.34
N GLU A 258 12.76 -20.63 16.55
CA GLU A 258 11.37 -20.25 16.82
C GLU A 258 11.19 -18.94 17.60
N ASP A 259 12.25 -18.44 18.22
CA ASP A 259 12.22 -17.29 19.15
C ASP A 259 12.72 -15.97 18.54
N LYS A 260 13.27 -16.00 17.34
CA LYS A 260 13.79 -14.84 16.61
C LYS A 260 13.78 -15.07 15.10
N PRO A 261 13.76 -14.01 14.29
CA PRO A 261 13.84 -14.14 12.83
C PRO A 261 15.24 -14.62 12.40
N SER A 262 15.32 -15.31 11.26
CA SER A 262 16.56 -15.85 10.72
C SER A 262 16.96 -15.16 9.40
N LEU A 263 18.25 -14.90 9.23
CA LEU A 263 18.89 -14.44 8.01
C LEU A 263 19.87 -15.51 7.52
N VAL A 264 19.61 -16.05 6.33
CA VAL A 264 20.55 -16.90 5.59
C VAL A 264 21.31 -16.01 4.61
N VAL A 265 22.61 -15.86 4.80
CA VAL A 265 23.48 -15.08 3.89
C VAL A 265 24.03 -16.01 2.84
N LEU A 266 23.63 -15.80 1.60
CA LEU A 266 23.98 -16.65 0.46
C LEU A 266 24.86 -15.87 -0.53
N ARG A 267 26.13 -16.23 -0.62
CA ARG A 267 27.01 -15.72 -1.68
C ARG A 267 26.61 -16.35 -3.01
N SER A 268 26.13 -15.56 -3.95
CA SER A 268 25.81 -15.99 -5.30
C SER A 268 26.63 -15.23 -6.35
N HIS A 269 26.60 -15.70 -7.58
CA HIS A 269 27.26 -15.06 -8.72
C HIS A 269 26.19 -14.66 -9.74
N ILE A 270 25.93 -13.34 -9.84
CA ILE A 270 24.92 -12.84 -10.75
C ILE A 270 25.21 -13.24 -12.20
N GLY A 271 24.20 -13.77 -12.89
CA GLY A 271 24.33 -14.18 -14.28
C GLY A 271 25.05 -15.52 -14.51
N TRP A 272 25.47 -16.23 -13.43
CA TRP A 272 26.14 -17.54 -13.58
C TRP A 272 25.22 -18.55 -14.30
N PRO A 273 25.74 -19.35 -15.28
CA PRO A 273 27.12 -19.50 -15.71
C PRO A 273 27.42 -18.81 -17.08
N SER A 274 26.93 -17.59 -17.27
CA SER A 274 27.21 -16.84 -18.50
C SER A 274 28.73 -16.64 -18.67
N PRO A 275 29.31 -16.95 -19.83
CA PRO A 275 30.76 -16.89 -20.00
C PRO A 275 31.35 -15.48 -19.96
N HIS A 276 30.59 -14.44 -20.33
CA HIS A 276 31.10 -13.08 -20.41
C HIS A 276 30.39 -12.08 -19.49
N LEU A 277 29.22 -12.45 -18.91
CA LEU A 277 28.41 -11.53 -18.12
C LEU A 277 28.32 -11.87 -16.61
N THR A 278 28.79 -13.06 -16.19
CA THR A 278 28.84 -13.42 -14.76
C THR A 278 29.59 -12.35 -13.97
N ASP A 279 29.01 -11.92 -12.83
CA ASP A 279 29.53 -10.90 -11.92
C ASP A 279 29.76 -9.52 -12.56
N THR A 280 28.95 -9.17 -13.53
CA THR A 280 28.99 -7.85 -14.16
C THR A 280 27.70 -7.04 -13.93
N ALA A 281 27.80 -5.71 -13.94
CA ALA A 281 26.64 -4.82 -13.89
C ALA A 281 25.63 -5.07 -15.04
N LYS A 282 26.13 -5.47 -16.24
CA LYS A 282 25.26 -5.81 -17.37
C LYS A 282 24.36 -7.00 -17.08
N ALA A 283 24.83 -7.98 -16.31
CA ALA A 283 23.98 -9.11 -15.91
C ALA A 283 22.83 -8.68 -15.02
N HIS A 284 22.95 -7.55 -14.32
CA HIS A 284 21.91 -7.07 -13.42
C HIS A 284 20.67 -6.58 -14.18
N GLY A 285 20.80 -5.62 -15.09
CA GLY A 285 19.68 -4.83 -15.60
C GLY A 285 19.33 -4.99 -17.07
N GLU A 286 20.06 -5.83 -17.83
CA GLU A 286 19.93 -5.94 -19.28
C GLU A 286 19.62 -7.38 -19.72
N PRO A 287 18.90 -7.56 -20.86
CA PRO A 287 18.90 -8.83 -21.60
C PRO A 287 20.31 -9.21 -22.05
N PHE A 288 20.60 -10.50 -22.12
CA PHE A 288 21.97 -10.98 -22.41
C PHE A 288 22.37 -10.89 -23.86
N GLY A 289 21.40 -10.85 -24.78
CA GLY A 289 21.62 -10.96 -26.21
C GLY A 289 21.72 -12.40 -26.71
N GLU A 290 21.34 -12.62 -27.98
CA GLU A 290 21.16 -13.97 -28.57
C GLU A 290 22.41 -14.82 -28.51
N ASP A 291 23.61 -14.23 -28.79
CA ASP A 291 24.85 -14.96 -28.79
C ASP A 291 25.25 -15.45 -27.39
N GLU A 292 25.20 -14.57 -26.39
CA GLU A 292 25.50 -14.93 -25.00
C GLU A 292 24.52 -15.98 -24.45
N ILE A 293 23.24 -15.87 -24.80
CA ILE A 293 22.22 -16.86 -24.43
C ILE A 293 22.53 -18.22 -25.05
N ARG A 294 22.91 -18.25 -26.32
CA ARG A 294 23.28 -19.49 -27.03
C ARG A 294 24.46 -20.19 -26.35
N GLU A 295 25.53 -19.43 -26.05
CA GLU A 295 26.73 -19.96 -25.39
C GLU A 295 26.39 -20.44 -23.97
N THR A 296 25.62 -19.67 -23.23
CA THR A 296 25.18 -20.03 -21.85
C THR A 296 24.31 -21.30 -21.87
N LYS A 297 23.35 -21.42 -22.79
CA LYS A 297 22.55 -22.63 -22.96
C LYS A 297 23.38 -23.87 -23.28
N ALA A 298 24.41 -23.73 -24.11
CA ALA A 298 25.33 -24.82 -24.39
C ALA A 298 26.09 -25.29 -23.13
N ILE A 299 26.53 -24.35 -22.26
CA ILE A 299 27.17 -24.66 -20.97
C ILE A 299 26.17 -25.38 -20.04
N LEU A 300 24.92 -24.96 -20.04
CA LEU A 300 23.84 -25.55 -19.22
C LEU A 300 23.33 -26.90 -19.76
N GLY A 301 23.77 -27.33 -20.95
CA GLY A 301 23.26 -28.54 -21.59
C GLY A 301 21.82 -28.40 -22.11
N LEU A 302 21.37 -27.17 -22.36
CA LEU A 302 20.09 -26.87 -23.00
C LEU A 302 20.23 -26.74 -24.51
N PRO A 303 19.16 -26.93 -25.32
CA PRO A 303 19.20 -26.66 -26.75
C PRO A 303 19.52 -25.18 -27.02
N PRO A 304 20.68 -24.89 -27.65
CA PRO A 304 21.17 -23.50 -27.80
C PRO A 304 20.26 -22.61 -28.67
N ASP A 305 19.61 -23.21 -29.67
CA ASP A 305 18.80 -22.48 -30.65
C ASP A 305 17.29 -22.50 -30.35
N GLU A 306 16.86 -23.13 -29.22
CA GLU A 306 15.47 -23.18 -28.82
C GLU A 306 15.20 -22.21 -27.67
N SER A 307 14.18 -21.36 -27.83
CA SER A 307 13.71 -20.48 -26.78
C SER A 307 12.51 -21.07 -26.09
N PHE A 308 12.38 -20.80 -24.78
CA PHE A 308 11.27 -21.31 -23.93
C PHE A 308 11.15 -22.83 -23.97
N TRP A 309 12.28 -23.52 -24.02
CA TRP A 309 12.33 -24.97 -24.02
C TRP A 309 12.04 -25.52 -22.60
N VAL A 310 10.98 -26.30 -22.47
CA VAL A 310 10.57 -26.96 -21.23
C VAL A 310 10.15 -28.38 -21.57
N PRO A 311 11.01 -29.38 -21.33
CA PRO A 311 10.66 -30.78 -21.61
C PRO A 311 9.62 -31.31 -20.62
N ASP A 312 8.83 -32.29 -21.07
CA ASP A 312 7.71 -32.85 -20.30
C ASP A 312 8.17 -33.41 -18.94
N GLU A 313 9.32 -34.08 -18.87
CA GLU A 313 9.86 -34.65 -17.63
C GLU A 313 10.20 -33.59 -16.58
N VAL A 314 10.64 -32.41 -16.99
CA VAL A 314 10.86 -31.24 -16.07
C VAL A 314 9.52 -30.71 -15.61
N LEU A 315 8.57 -30.56 -16.50
CA LEU A 315 7.23 -30.11 -16.12
C LEU A 315 6.58 -31.09 -15.14
N GLU A 316 6.71 -32.40 -15.36
CA GLU A 316 6.22 -33.44 -14.45
C GLU A 316 6.91 -33.36 -13.08
N LEU A 317 8.23 -33.13 -13.03
CA LEU A 317 8.98 -32.95 -11.79
C LEU A 317 8.36 -31.84 -10.92
N TYR A 318 8.21 -30.66 -11.47
CA TYR A 318 7.66 -29.52 -10.72
C TYR A 318 6.18 -29.66 -10.43
N ARG A 319 5.40 -30.30 -11.29
CA ARG A 319 3.96 -30.57 -11.08
C ARG A 319 3.67 -31.52 -9.93
N ARG A 320 4.67 -32.25 -9.40
CA ARG A 320 4.55 -33.01 -8.14
C ARG A 320 4.14 -32.10 -6.96
N ALA A 321 4.34 -30.78 -7.04
CA ALA A 321 3.84 -29.81 -6.09
C ALA A 321 2.31 -29.85 -5.94
N VAL A 322 1.56 -30.12 -7.01
CA VAL A 322 0.08 -30.13 -6.99
C VAL A 322 -0.49 -31.24 -6.10
N PRO A 323 -0.19 -32.54 -6.29
CA PRO A 323 -0.69 -33.57 -5.40
C PRO A 323 -0.16 -33.45 -3.97
N ARG A 324 1.11 -33.01 -3.79
CA ARG A 324 1.71 -32.73 -2.48
C ARG A 324 0.93 -31.65 -1.74
N GLY A 325 0.68 -30.51 -2.40
CA GLY A 325 -0.04 -29.38 -1.81
C GLY A 325 -1.47 -29.71 -1.45
N ARG A 326 -2.18 -30.41 -2.34
CA ARG A 326 -3.55 -30.91 -2.06
C ARG A 326 -3.62 -31.82 -0.84
N ALA A 327 -2.62 -32.66 -0.65
CA ALA A 327 -2.56 -33.53 0.53
C ALA A 327 -2.34 -32.72 1.83
N LEU A 328 -1.46 -31.73 1.81
CA LEU A 328 -1.23 -30.83 2.94
C LEU A 328 -2.49 -30.02 3.28
N ARG A 329 -3.14 -29.45 2.29
CA ARG A 329 -4.36 -28.68 2.47
C ARG A 329 -5.50 -29.53 3.01
N ARG A 330 -5.72 -30.75 2.50
CA ARG A 330 -6.74 -31.69 3.02
C ARG A 330 -6.51 -32.02 4.50
N ALA A 331 -5.26 -32.30 4.89
CA ALA A 331 -4.93 -32.52 6.29
C ALA A 331 -5.23 -31.30 7.17
N TRP A 332 -5.03 -30.08 6.65
CA TRP A 332 -5.42 -28.85 7.31
C TRP A 332 -6.95 -28.71 7.39
N GLU A 333 -7.68 -28.98 6.31
CA GLU A 333 -9.16 -28.95 6.27
C GLU A 333 -9.79 -29.91 7.28
N GLU A 334 -9.19 -31.10 7.50
CA GLU A 334 -9.61 -32.06 8.54
C GLU A 334 -9.43 -31.46 9.94
N ARG A 335 -8.29 -30.81 10.23
CA ARG A 335 -8.05 -30.10 11.49
C ARG A 335 -9.03 -28.93 11.64
N PHE A 336 -9.20 -28.11 10.61
CA PHE A 336 -10.17 -27.00 10.61
C PHE A 336 -11.59 -27.50 10.85
N THR A 337 -12.01 -28.62 10.23
CA THR A 337 -13.35 -29.18 10.40
C THR A 337 -13.60 -29.63 11.84
N SER A 338 -12.60 -30.19 12.51
CA SER A 338 -12.69 -30.64 13.90
C SER A 338 -12.45 -29.53 14.94
N TRP A 339 -12.02 -28.35 14.51
CA TRP A 339 -11.71 -27.23 15.39
C TRP A 339 -12.99 -26.67 16.06
N ASN A 340 -12.97 -26.55 17.40
CA ASN A 340 -14.10 -26.12 18.21
C ASN A 340 -14.06 -24.64 18.60
N GLY A 341 -13.17 -23.83 17.99
CA GLY A 341 -13.08 -22.41 18.25
C GLY A 341 -14.18 -21.58 17.56
N ASP A 342 -14.07 -20.26 17.70
CA ASP A 342 -15.05 -19.32 17.14
C ASP A 342 -14.89 -19.14 15.62
N ARG A 343 -15.70 -19.88 14.85
CA ARG A 343 -15.72 -19.83 13.37
C ARG A 343 -16.20 -18.46 12.84
N HIS A 344 -17.10 -17.80 13.56
CA HIS A 344 -17.55 -16.47 13.13
C HIS A 344 -16.43 -15.44 13.24
N ALA A 345 -15.61 -15.53 14.30
CA ALA A 345 -14.42 -14.70 14.43
C ALA A 345 -13.37 -15.02 13.36
N TRP A 346 -13.18 -16.32 13.03
CA TRP A 346 -12.30 -16.74 11.94
C TRP A 346 -12.75 -16.14 10.60
N ASP A 347 -14.01 -16.37 10.22
CA ASP A 347 -14.55 -15.92 8.94
C ASP A 347 -14.52 -14.39 8.82
N ALA A 348 -14.85 -13.67 9.89
CA ALA A 348 -14.81 -12.21 9.92
C ALA A 348 -13.36 -11.68 9.79
N ALA A 349 -12.40 -12.29 10.48
CA ALA A 349 -10.99 -11.92 10.40
C ALA A 349 -10.45 -12.11 8.96
N TRP A 350 -10.63 -13.30 8.37
CA TRP A 350 -10.17 -13.58 7.01
C TRP A 350 -10.91 -12.78 5.94
N ALA A 351 -12.13 -12.34 6.22
CA ALA A 351 -12.87 -11.42 5.37
C ALA A 351 -12.45 -9.95 5.55
N GLY A 352 -11.57 -9.64 6.51
CA GLY A 352 -11.13 -8.27 6.81
C GLY A 352 -12.25 -7.36 7.30
N ARG A 353 -13.24 -7.88 8.04
CA ARG A 353 -14.41 -7.11 8.47
C ARG A 353 -14.81 -7.39 9.92
N GLY A 354 -15.78 -6.62 10.43
CA GLY A 354 -16.39 -6.86 11.73
C GLY A 354 -17.42 -8.00 11.73
N LEU A 355 -17.72 -8.52 12.92
CA LEU A 355 -18.83 -9.45 13.15
C LEU A 355 -20.16 -8.77 12.82
N SER A 356 -21.19 -9.56 12.47
CA SER A 356 -22.49 -9.01 12.11
C SER A 356 -23.07 -8.09 13.20
N GLY A 357 -23.41 -6.87 12.82
CA GLY A 357 -23.97 -5.86 13.72
C GLY A 357 -22.92 -5.09 14.54
N TRP A 358 -21.65 -5.21 14.23
CA TRP A 358 -20.57 -4.48 14.90
C TRP A 358 -20.78 -2.96 14.89
N GLU A 359 -21.34 -2.44 13.80
CA GLU A 359 -21.64 -1.03 13.58
C GLU A 359 -22.62 -0.43 14.59
N ARG A 360 -23.41 -1.26 15.26
CA ARG A 360 -24.37 -0.82 16.31
C ARG A 360 -23.68 -0.40 17.61
N LYS A 361 -22.38 -0.67 17.73
CA LYS A 361 -21.57 -0.24 18.87
C LYS A 361 -20.88 1.09 18.64
N LEU A 362 -21.01 1.66 17.45
CA LEU A 362 -20.46 2.98 17.19
C LEU A 362 -21.06 4.00 18.15
N PRO A 363 -20.24 4.87 18.76
CA PRO A 363 -20.73 5.91 19.65
C PRO A 363 -21.48 6.99 18.87
N GLU A 364 -22.53 7.54 19.48
CA GLU A 364 -23.15 8.78 19.08
C GLU A 364 -22.60 9.90 19.94
N PHE A 365 -22.21 11.01 19.31
CA PHE A 365 -21.65 12.16 20.01
C PHE A 365 -22.71 13.25 20.17
N GLU A 366 -22.79 13.79 21.38
CA GLU A 366 -23.81 14.77 21.73
C GLU A 366 -23.61 16.09 20.98
N VAL A 367 -24.67 16.55 20.33
CA VAL A 367 -24.72 17.82 19.60
C VAL A 367 -24.37 19.01 20.49
N GLY A 368 -23.53 19.91 19.99
CA GLY A 368 -23.05 21.10 20.69
C GLY A 368 -21.83 20.86 21.59
N THR A 369 -21.39 19.60 21.76
CA THR A 369 -20.11 19.33 22.42
C THR A 369 -18.94 19.63 21.49
N GLN A 370 -17.73 19.68 22.07
CA GLN A 370 -16.48 19.92 21.32
C GLN A 370 -15.61 18.67 21.37
N VAL A 371 -15.34 18.04 20.22
CA VAL A 371 -14.59 16.78 20.13
C VAL A 371 -13.67 16.79 18.92
N ALA A 372 -12.36 16.59 19.12
CA ALA A 372 -11.44 16.37 18.02
C ALA A 372 -11.76 15.06 17.29
N THR A 373 -11.69 15.05 15.95
CA THR A 373 -12.01 13.83 15.19
C THR A 373 -11.06 12.68 15.51
N ARG A 374 -9.79 12.95 15.89
CA ARG A 374 -8.88 11.90 16.41
C ARG A 374 -9.37 11.25 17.72
N LYS A 375 -10.02 12.03 18.60
CA LYS A 375 -10.63 11.51 19.84
C LYS A 375 -11.90 10.72 19.53
N ALA A 376 -12.66 11.16 18.53
CA ALA A 376 -13.82 10.43 18.04
C ALA A 376 -13.41 9.06 17.45
N LEU A 377 -12.34 9.01 16.63
CA LEU A 377 -11.82 7.76 16.14
C LEU A 377 -11.38 6.82 17.27
N TYR A 378 -10.66 7.32 18.28
CA TYR A 378 -10.30 6.54 19.47
C TYR A 378 -11.53 5.92 20.15
N ALA A 379 -12.60 6.68 20.33
CA ALA A 379 -13.83 6.17 20.91
C ALA A 379 -14.48 5.10 20.01
N CYS A 380 -14.52 5.31 18.69
CA CYS A 380 -15.07 4.36 17.74
C CYS A 380 -14.28 3.04 17.72
N ILE A 381 -12.95 3.11 17.65
CA ILE A 381 -12.09 1.91 17.64
C ILE A 381 -12.33 1.11 18.93
N ASN A 382 -12.28 1.74 20.09
CA ASN A 382 -12.41 1.03 21.37
C ASN A 382 -13.82 0.47 21.61
N ALA A 383 -14.86 1.14 21.12
CA ALA A 383 -16.22 0.62 21.18
C ALA A 383 -16.44 -0.61 20.30
N THR A 384 -15.66 -0.76 19.22
CA THR A 384 -15.88 -1.79 18.19
C THR A 384 -14.77 -2.84 18.10
N ALA A 385 -13.62 -2.64 18.75
CA ALA A 385 -12.45 -3.48 18.64
C ALA A 385 -12.70 -4.98 18.87
N ASP A 386 -13.50 -5.32 19.89
CA ASP A 386 -13.80 -6.72 20.22
C ASP A 386 -14.70 -7.41 19.17
N LEU A 387 -15.38 -6.61 18.35
CA LEU A 387 -16.25 -7.09 17.28
C LEU A 387 -15.55 -7.10 15.91
N ILE A 388 -14.28 -6.69 15.84
CA ILE A 388 -13.45 -6.75 14.63
C ILE A 388 -12.29 -7.70 14.92
N PRO A 389 -12.46 -9.03 14.70
CA PRO A 389 -11.53 -10.04 15.19
C PRO A 389 -10.11 -9.91 14.63
N GLY A 390 -9.97 -9.43 13.39
CA GLY A 390 -8.69 -9.22 12.73
C GLY A 390 -8.02 -7.88 13.05
N LEU A 391 -8.63 -7.00 13.83
CA LEU A 391 -8.09 -5.66 14.10
C LEU A 391 -6.77 -5.70 14.86
N VAL A 392 -5.72 -5.13 14.26
CA VAL A 392 -4.43 -4.86 14.88
C VAL A 392 -4.11 -3.38 14.65
N ALA A 393 -3.81 -2.65 15.71
CA ALA A 393 -3.59 -1.21 15.64
C ALA A 393 -2.20 -0.82 16.15
N GLY A 394 -1.64 0.26 15.60
CA GLY A 394 -0.33 0.77 16.05
C GLY A 394 -0.03 2.15 15.51
N ALA A 395 1.08 2.72 15.96
CA ALA A 395 1.52 4.02 15.49
C ALA A 395 3.06 4.14 15.47
N ALA A 396 3.54 5.10 14.69
CA ALA A 396 4.94 5.52 14.68
C ALA A 396 5.21 6.46 15.87
N ASP A 397 5.32 5.87 17.07
CA ASP A 397 5.53 6.56 18.36
C ASP A 397 4.44 7.56 18.77
N LEU A 398 3.26 7.52 18.14
CA LEU A 398 2.17 8.47 18.34
C LEU A 398 0.84 7.81 18.75
N THR A 399 0.90 6.65 19.40
CA THR A 399 -0.27 5.81 19.72
C THR A 399 -1.39 6.59 20.43
N GLY A 400 -1.04 7.42 21.43
CA GLY A 400 -2.02 8.26 22.14
C GLY A 400 -2.51 9.48 21.33
N ASN A 401 -1.76 9.92 20.33
CA ASN A 401 -2.04 11.14 19.57
C ASN A 401 -2.82 10.89 18.27
N THR A 402 -2.86 9.65 17.82
CA THR A 402 -3.46 9.30 16.52
C THR A 402 -4.77 8.53 16.62
N GLY A 403 -5.28 8.34 17.83
CA GLY A 403 -6.57 7.68 18.07
C GLY A 403 -6.55 6.15 17.89
N VAL A 404 -5.38 5.54 17.74
CA VAL A 404 -5.23 4.09 17.46
C VAL A 404 -4.85 3.26 18.69
N LYS A 405 -4.90 3.85 19.88
CA LYS A 405 -4.67 3.13 21.13
C LYS A 405 -5.84 2.19 21.42
N LEU A 406 -5.54 0.93 21.69
CA LEU A 406 -6.52 -0.07 22.14
C LEU A 406 -6.45 -0.23 23.65
N ASP A 407 -7.52 0.12 24.35
CA ASP A 407 -7.59 0.02 25.79
C ASP A 407 -7.68 -1.45 26.23
N GLY A 408 -6.84 -1.81 27.20
CA GLY A 408 -6.77 -3.18 27.72
C GLY A 408 -6.11 -4.19 26.80
N ALA A 409 -5.77 -3.84 25.56
CA ALA A 409 -5.05 -4.75 24.68
C ALA A 409 -3.56 -4.86 25.08
N ALA A 410 -3.04 -6.08 25.09
CA ALA A 410 -1.62 -6.33 25.26
C ALA A 410 -0.84 -5.75 24.05
N ARG A 411 0.40 -5.30 24.31
CA ARG A 411 1.35 -5.00 23.24
C ARG A 411 1.76 -6.29 22.54
N GLN A 412 1.92 -6.22 21.23
CA GLN A 412 2.50 -7.31 20.45
C GLN A 412 3.98 -7.51 20.86
N SER A 413 4.30 -8.65 21.40
CA SER A 413 5.65 -9.00 21.86
C SER A 413 5.83 -10.53 21.93
N PRO A 414 7.04 -11.06 22.16
CA PRO A 414 7.24 -12.50 22.38
C PRO A 414 6.42 -13.06 23.54
N GLU A 415 6.25 -12.27 24.62
CA GLU A 415 5.48 -12.66 25.81
C GLU A 415 3.97 -12.56 25.59
N HIS A 416 3.55 -11.73 24.65
CA HIS A 416 2.15 -11.47 24.29
C HIS A 416 1.95 -11.59 22.78
N PRO A 417 2.08 -12.80 22.21
CA PRO A 417 1.90 -13.02 20.78
C PRO A 417 0.47 -12.71 20.29
N GLU A 418 -0.53 -12.78 21.18
CA GLU A 418 -1.92 -12.39 20.96
C GLU A 418 -2.15 -10.87 20.94
N GLY A 419 -1.12 -10.09 21.28
CA GLY A 419 -1.23 -8.64 21.42
C GLY A 419 -1.69 -7.96 20.15
N ARG A 420 -2.66 -7.05 20.27
CA ARG A 420 -3.28 -6.30 19.17
C ARG A 420 -2.69 -4.92 18.98
N GLN A 421 -1.88 -4.44 19.94
CA GLN A 421 -1.25 -3.12 19.89
C GLN A 421 0.21 -3.27 19.44
N VAL A 422 0.53 -2.76 18.25
CA VAL A 422 1.90 -2.73 17.71
C VAL A 422 2.51 -1.35 17.95
N TYR A 423 3.67 -1.31 18.59
CA TYR A 423 4.46 -0.08 18.71
C TYR A 423 5.55 -0.10 17.63
N PHE A 424 5.29 0.59 16.52
CA PHE A 424 6.23 0.62 15.40
C PHE A 424 7.49 1.45 15.70
N GLY A 425 7.42 2.35 16.70
CA GLY A 425 8.44 3.36 16.94
C GLY A 425 8.46 4.40 15.82
N ILE A 426 9.47 5.24 15.75
CA ILE A 426 9.60 6.29 14.73
C ILE A 426 10.06 5.65 13.42
N ARG A 427 9.14 4.95 12.74
CA ARG A 427 9.37 4.13 11.53
C ARG A 427 8.15 4.14 10.61
N GLU A 428 7.77 5.31 10.11
CA GLU A 428 6.58 5.47 9.27
C GLU A 428 6.65 4.62 7.99
N HIS A 429 7.82 4.59 7.34
CA HIS A 429 7.99 3.86 6.08
C HIS A 429 7.81 2.35 6.27
N ALA A 430 8.49 1.76 7.26
CA ALA A 430 8.31 0.34 7.58
C ALA A 430 6.88 0.04 8.06
N MET A 431 6.28 0.91 8.88
CA MET A 431 4.89 0.77 9.34
C MET A 431 3.94 0.61 8.14
N GLY A 432 4.05 1.48 7.14
CA GLY A 432 3.19 1.41 5.94
C GLY A 432 3.33 0.12 5.16
N ALA A 433 4.57 -0.35 4.93
CA ALA A 433 4.82 -1.59 4.21
C ALA A 433 4.47 -2.84 5.06
N MET A 434 4.72 -2.83 6.36
CA MET A 434 4.30 -3.89 7.28
C MET A 434 2.76 -4.02 7.31
N MET A 435 2.03 -2.91 7.36
CA MET A 435 0.57 -2.93 7.28
C MET A 435 0.09 -3.55 5.97
N THR A 436 0.73 -3.22 4.84
CA THR A 436 0.45 -3.85 3.55
C THR A 436 0.71 -5.36 3.59
N GLY A 437 1.81 -5.78 4.22
CA GLY A 437 2.13 -7.19 4.45
C GLY A 437 1.08 -7.91 5.32
N MET A 438 0.65 -7.30 6.44
CA MET A 438 -0.41 -7.83 7.30
C MET A 438 -1.73 -8.02 6.53
N ALA A 439 -2.13 -7.02 5.75
CA ALA A 439 -3.37 -7.06 4.99
C ALA A 439 -3.35 -8.16 3.91
N HIS A 440 -2.25 -8.28 3.17
CA HIS A 440 -2.11 -9.31 2.13
C HIS A 440 -1.87 -10.73 2.66
N HIS A 441 -1.35 -10.84 3.89
CA HIS A 441 -1.32 -12.12 4.59
C HIS A 441 -2.72 -12.70 4.75
N GLY A 442 -3.71 -11.85 4.99
CA GLY A 442 -5.08 -12.20 5.34
C GLY A 442 -5.27 -12.42 6.85
N GLY A 443 -6.51 -12.36 7.31
CA GLY A 443 -6.86 -12.54 8.72
C GLY A 443 -6.62 -11.34 9.62
N VAL A 444 -5.95 -10.29 9.14
CA VAL A 444 -5.63 -9.06 9.89
C VAL A 444 -6.17 -7.84 9.16
N LEU A 445 -6.81 -6.94 9.92
CA LEU A 445 -7.16 -5.60 9.50
C LEU A 445 -6.24 -4.60 10.22
N PRO A 446 -5.17 -4.12 9.57
CA PRO A 446 -4.22 -3.23 10.19
C PRO A 446 -4.70 -1.77 10.19
N VAL A 447 -4.51 -1.10 11.33
CA VAL A 447 -4.75 0.34 11.51
C VAL A 447 -3.47 1.00 11.96
N GLY A 448 -2.94 1.94 11.20
CA GLY A 448 -1.66 2.62 11.51
C GLY A 448 -1.77 4.12 11.61
N GLY A 449 -1.15 4.70 12.63
CA GLY A 449 -1.24 6.13 12.94
C GLY A 449 0.09 6.87 12.89
N THR A 450 0.07 8.07 12.29
CA THR A 450 1.13 9.09 12.40
C THR A 450 0.52 10.48 12.22
N PHE A 451 1.31 11.56 12.36
CA PHE A 451 0.87 12.89 11.95
C PHE A 451 0.75 12.98 10.44
N PHE A 452 -0.21 13.74 9.97
CA PHE A 452 -0.56 13.77 8.55
C PHE A 452 0.60 14.24 7.66
N CYS A 453 1.37 15.24 8.08
CA CYS A 453 2.57 15.68 7.37
C CYS A 453 3.59 14.54 7.19
N PHE A 454 3.67 13.60 8.13
CA PHE A 454 4.60 12.47 8.08
C PHE A 454 4.09 11.28 7.25
N SER A 455 2.91 11.37 6.66
CA SER A 455 2.50 10.46 5.59
C SER A 455 3.49 10.47 4.41
N ASP A 456 4.26 11.56 4.24
CA ASP A 456 5.29 11.68 3.21
C ASP A 456 6.45 10.71 3.41
N TYR A 457 6.82 10.39 4.67
CA TYR A 457 7.83 9.35 4.95
C TYR A 457 7.40 7.97 4.48
N MET A 458 6.11 7.65 4.52
CA MET A 458 5.59 6.33 4.15
C MET A 458 4.98 6.29 2.73
N ARG A 459 5.08 7.37 1.97
CA ARG A 459 4.42 7.53 0.67
C ARG A 459 4.65 6.37 -0.32
N PRO A 460 5.87 5.81 -0.50
CA PRO A 460 6.08 4.66 -1.38
C PRO A 460 5.29 3.43 -0.94
N ALA A 461 5.21 3.15 0.36
CA ALA A 461 4.44 2.04 0.91
C ALA A 461 2.93 2.24 0.69
N VAL A 462 2.42 3.45 0.92
CA VAL A 462 1.01 3.82 0.64
C VAL A 462 0.67 3.62 -0.84
N ARG A 463 1.58 3.99 -1.74
CA ARG A 463 1.39 3.79 -3.18
C ARG A 463 1.27 2.31 -3.55
N LEU A 464 2.09 1.43 -2.95
CA LEU A 464 1.99 -0.01 -3.19
C LEU A 464 0.73 -0.61 -2.58
N ALA A 465 0.31 -0.13 -1.40
CA ALA A 465 -0.97 -0.52 -0.81
C ALA A 465 -2.14 -0.17 -1.74
N ALA A 466 -2.15 1.05 -2.30
CA ALA A 466 -3.16 1.50 -3.25
C ALA A 466 -3.14 0.67 -4.55
N MET A 467 -1.96 0.44 -5.13
CA MET A 467 -1.79 -0.33 -6.37
C MET A 467 -2.23 -1.79 -6.21
N SER A 468 -1.96 -2.40 -5.05
CA SER A 468 -2.35 -3.78 -4.73
C SER A 468 -3.72 -3.91 -4.07
N ARG A 469 -4.40 -2.79 -3.80
CA ARG A 469 -5.68 -2.71 -3.07
C ARG A 469 -5.61 -3.43 -1.72
N ALA A 470 -4.58 -3.15 -0.95
CA ALA A 470 -4.45 -3.68 0.39
C ALA A 470 -5.48 -3.03 1.32
N HIS A 471 -6.28 -3.81 2.03
CA HIS A 471 -7.22 -3.28 3.01
C HIS A 471 -6.48 -2.86 4.27
N VAL A 472 -5.98 -1.62 4.27
CA VAL A 472 -5.28 -0.96 5.38
C VAL A 472 -5.99 0.34 5.74
N ILE A 473 -6.02 0.70 7.01
CA ILE A 473 -6.60 1.95 7.48
C ILE A 473 -5.49 2.83 8.06
N TYR A 474 -5.30 3.99 7.46
CA TYR A 474 -4.36 5.00 7.95
C TYR A 474 -5.10 6.02 8.82
N SER A 475 -4.62 6.26 10.03
CA SER A 475 -5.08 7.33 10.91
C SER A 475 -4.05 8.45 10.91
N TRP A 476 -4.25 9.45 10.05
CA TRP A 476 -3.36 10.60 9.96
C TRP A 476 -4.00 11.81 10.62
N THR A 477 -3.39 12.25 11.71
CA THR A 477 -3.92 13.33 12.53
C THR A 477 -3.12 14.62 12.38
N HIS A 478 -3.60 15.73 12.98
CA HIS A 478 -2.97 17.03 12.79
C HIS A 478 -3.13 17.49 11.33
N ASP A 479 -4.39 17.56 10.90
CA ASP A 479 -4.88 17.62 9.52
C ASP A 479 -4.66 18.95 8.78
N SER A 480 -4.32 20.05 9.51
CA SER A 480 -4.24 21.38 8.93
C SER A 480 -3.40 22.34 9.77
N VAL A 481 -3.26 23.59 9.36
CA VAL A 481 -2.65 24.67 10.14
C VAL A 481 -3.33 24.87 11.51
N GLY A 482 -4.54 24.35 11.69
CA GLY A 482 -5.27 24.33 12.95
C GLY A 482 -4.62 23.50 14.05
N LEU A 483 -3.60 22.68 13.73
CA LEU A 483 -2.80 21.99 14.75
C LEU A 483 -2.03 22.95 15.68
N GLY A 484 -1.63 24.13 15.15
CA GLY A 484 -1.15 25.24 15.97
C GLY A 484 0.35 25.44 16.00
N GLU A 485 0.90 25.47 17.20
CA GLU A 485 2.21 26.03 17.53
C GLU A 485 3.40 25.26 16.95
N ASP A 486 3.23 23.97 16.63
CA ASP A 486 4.28 23.12 16.01
C ASP A 486 4.77 23.69 14.67
N GLY A 487 3.91 24.47 13.99
CA GLY A 487 4.28 25.30 12.85
C GLY A 487 4.48 24.53 11.54
N PRO A 488 5.12 25.16 10.53
CA PRO A 488 5.13 24.71 9.14
C PRO A 488 5.67 23.29 8.92
N THR A 489 6.60 22.82 9.77
CA THR A 489 7.18 21.48 9.64
C THR A 489 6.17 20.36 9.96
N HIS A 490 5.06 20.68 10.62
CA HIS A 490 4.02 19.76 11.03
C HIS A 490 2.66 20.08 10.39
N GLN A 491 2.52 21.27 9.78
CA GLN A 491 1.28 21.75 9.18
C GLN A 491 1.18 21.28 7.73
N PRO A 492 0.29 20.31 7.41
CA PRO A 492 0.11 19.84 6.04
C PRO A 492 -0.58 20.91 5.18
N ILE A 493 -0.13 21.06 3.96
CA ILE A 493 -0.68 21.95 2.95
C ILE A 493 -1.02 21.16 1.68
N GLU A 494 0.00 20.57 1.04
CA GLU A 494 -0.10 19.85 -0.23
C GLU A 494 -0.53 18.38 -0.09
N GLN A 495 -0.48 17.81 1.11
CA GLN A 495 -0.69 16.39 1.35
C GLN A 495 -2.07 15.91 0.88
N LEU A 496 -3.15 16.67 1.17
CA LEU A 496 -4.51 16.33 0.70
C LEU A 496 -4.57 16.21 -0.82
N ALA A 497 -4.14 17.25 -1.53
CA ALA A 497 -4.16 17.29 -2.99
C ALA A 497 -3.32 16.14 -3.59
N SER A 498 -2.11 15.95 -3.07
CA SER A 498 -1.16 14.95 -3.56
C SER A 498 -1.61 13.51 -3.31
N LEU A 499 -2.33 13.24 -2.21
CA LEU A 499 -2.84 11.91 -1.88
C LEU A 499 -4.13 11.60 -2.67
N ARG A 500 -5.03 12.58 -2.85
CA ARG A 500 -6.20 12.47 -3.74
C ARG A 500 -5.82 12.20 -5.20
N ALA A 501 -4.61 12.59 -5.61
CA ALA A 501 -4.08 12.26 -6.94
C ALA A 501 -3.58 10.81 -7.06
N MET A 502 -3.54 10.03 -5.97
CA MET A 502 -3.04 8.64 -5.97
C MET A 502 -4.18 7.67 -6.31
N PRO A 503 -4.16 6.99 -7.48
CA PRO A 503 -5.21 6.06 -7.85
C PRO A 503 -5.34 4.90 -6.84
N GLY A 504 -6.57 4.59 -6.44
CA GLY A 504 -6.84 3.45 -5.55
C GLY A 504 -6.64 3.72 -4.05
N LEU A 505 -6.26 4.94 -3.66
CA LEU A 505 -6.27 5.38 -2.27
C LEU A 505 -7.55 6.18 -2.00
N VAL A 506 -8.28 5.82 -0.95
CA VAL A 506 -9.43 6.58 -0.46
C VAL A 506 -8.95 7.59 0.59
N VAL A 507 -9.29 8.87 0.42
CA VAL A 507 -8.91 9.95 1.34
C VAL A 507 -10.18 10.57 1.95
N ALA A 508 -10.39 10.35 3.25
CA ALA A 508 -11.59 10.81 3.95
C ALA A 508 -11.23 11.78 5.10
N ARG A 509 -11.79 13.00 5.06
CA ARG A 509 -11.57 14.06 6.05
C ARG A 509 -12.90 14.46 6.70
N PRO A 510 -13.26 13.84 7.85
CA PRO A 510 -14.57 14.05 8.50
C PRO A 510 -14.70 15.42 9.16
N ALA A 511 -15.91 16.00 9.08
CA ALA A 511 -16.25 17.31 9.61
C ALA A 511 -16.27 17.38 11.15
N ASP A 512 -16.74 16.33 11.79
CA ASP A 512 -16.91 16.26 13.25
C ASP A 512 -16.89 14.80 13.74
N ALA A 513 -17.21 14.61 15.01
CA ALA A 513 -17.17 13.31 15.66
C ALA A 513 -18.21 12.32 15.10
N ASN A 514 -19.44 12.76 14.76
CA ASN A 514 -20.46 11.87 14.20
C ASN A 514 -20.14 11.48 12.76
N GLU A 515 -19.60 12.41 11.97
CA GLU A 515 -19.11 12.09 10.63
C GLU A 515 -17.91 11.14 10.69
N CYS A 516 -17.00 11.32 11.66
CA CYS A 516 -15.86 10.44 11.91
C CYS A 516 -16.29 9.00 12.21
N ALA A 517 -17.35 8.79 12.99
CA ALA A 517 -17.89 7.46 13.25
C ALA A 517 -18.38 6.76 11.98
N GLN A 518 -19.00 7.49 11.05
CA GLN A 518 -19.44 6.94 9.77
C GLN A 518 -18.27 6.70 8.80
N VAL A 519 -17.23 7.54 8.82
CA VAL A 519 -15.98 7.31 8.06
C VAL A 519 -15.28 6.03 8.57
N TRP A 520 -15.18 5.84 9.89
CA TRP A 520 -14.65 4.61 10.47
C TRP A 520 -15.43 3.38 10.01
N ARG A 521 -16.78 3.45 10.05
CA ARG A 521 -17.61 2.37 9.54
C ARG A 521 -17.31 2.05 8.09
N ALA A 522 -17.28 3.07 7.24
CA ALA A 522 -17.01 2.88 5.81
C ALA A 522 -15.60 2.31 5.56
N ALA A 523 -14.60 2.71 6.36
CA ALA A 523 -13.22 2.20 6.24
C ALA A 523 -13.09 0.72 6.64
N VAL A 524 -13.82 0.27 7.69
CA VAL A 524 -13.85 -1.15 8.09
C VAL A 524 -14.56 -2.03 7.05
N ASP A 525 -15.60 -1.50 6.41
CA ASP A 525 -16.37 -2.21 5.39
C ASP A 525 -15.74 -2.11 3.97
N ALA A 526 -14.68 -1.30 3.81
CA ALA A 526 -13.96 -1.12 2.54
C ALA A 526 -13.16 -2.37 2.12
N THR A 527 -12.62 -2.32 0.91
CA THR A 527 -11.68 -3.32 0.35
C THR A 527 -10.41 -2.67 -0.20
N GLU A 528 -10.32 -1.35 -0.13
CA GLU A 528 -9.19 -0.53 -0.56
C GLU A 528 -8.55 0.18 0.63
N PRO A 529 -7.28 0.62 0.50
CA PRO A 529 -6.65 1.41 1.55
C PRO A 529 -7.39 2.73 1.76
N THR A 530 -7.69 3.03 3.02
CA THR A 530 -8.45 4.23 3.41
C THR A 530 -7.66 5.07 4.39
N ALA A 531 -7.45 6.33 4.06
CA ALA A 531 -6.80 7.33 4.88
C ALA A 531 -7.83 8.22 5.58
N LEU A 532 -7.83 8.21 6.91
CA LEU A 532 -8.64 9.06 7.76
C LEU A 532 -7.80 10.28 8.16
N ILE A 533 -8.18 11.46 7.69
CA ILE A 533 -7.48 12.72 7.94
C ILE A 533 -8.20 13.46 9.07
N LEU A 534 -7.54 13.54 10.23
CA LEU A 534 -8.22 13.85 11.50
C LEU A 534 -7.65 15.08 12.19
N SER A 535 -8.55 15.89 12.77
CA SER A 535 -8.16 17.11 13.50
C SER A 535 -7.46 16.81 14.83
N ARG A 536 -6.48 17.66 15.16
CA ARG A 536 -5.91 17.75 16.53
C ARG A 536 -6.83 18.54 17.45
N GLN A 537 -7.31 19.69 16.97
CA GLN A 537 -8.19 20.60 17.70
C GLN A 537 -9.59 20.00 17.84
N ASP A 538 -10.26 20.38 18.92
CA ASP A 538 -11.65 20.03 19.14
C ASP A 538 -12.55 20.80 18.16
N LEU A 539 -13.56 20.15 17.62
CA LEU A 539 -14.53 20.68 16.66
C LEU A 539 -15.95 20.57 17.22
N PRO A 540 -16.85 21.50 16.87
CA PRO A 540 -18.23 21.42 17.29
C PRO A 540 -18.94 20.22 16.65
N VAL A 541 -19.66 19.45 17.44
CA VAL A 541 -20.54 18.38 16.95
C VAL A 541 -21.84 19.02 16.46
N LEU A 542 -22.09 18.94 15.15
CA LEU A 542 -23.20 19.61 14.48
C LEU A 542 -24.49 18.77 14.52
N ALA A 543 -25.63 19.41 14.71
CA ALA A 543 -26.93 18.75 14.64
C ALA A 543 -27.20 18.18 13.22
N GLN A 544 -26.71 18.86 12.21
CA GLN A 544 -26.89 18.49 10.81
C GLN A 544 -26.11 17.22 10.44
N THR A 545 -24.87 17.08 10.91
CA THR A 545 -24.06 15.87 10.70
C THR A 545 -24.62 14.69 11.50
N ALA A 546 -25.04 14.90 12.75
CA ALA A 546 -25.71 13.87 13.54
C ALA A 546 -26.93 13.26 12.81
N ALA A 547 -27.71 14.10 12.12
CA ALA A 547 -28.89 13.65 11.41
C ALA A 547 -28.60 13.02 10.02
N ARG A 548 -27.58 13.50 9.31
CA ARG A 548 -27.39 13.22 7.88
C ARG A 548 -26.13 12.39 7.53
N ALA A 549 -25.09 12.40 8.37
CA ALA A 549 -23.88 11.63 8.14
C ALA A 549 -24.13 10.11 8.00
N PRO A 550 -25.05 9.46 8.77
CA PRO A 550 -25.30 8.02 8.62
C PRO A 550 -25.72 7.57 7.21
N GLY A 551 -26.33 8.45 6.43
CA GLY A 551 -26.70 8.17 5.03
C GLY A 551 -25.82 8.87 3.99
N GLY A 552 -25.04 9.86 4.39
CA GLY A 552 -24.28 10.76 3.54
C GLY A 552 -22.83 10.37 3.33
N VAL A 553 -22.13 9.98 4.38
CA VAL A 553 -20.69 9.69 4.35
C VAL A 553 -20.33 8.57 3.38
N ALA A 554 -21.08 7.47 3.40
CA ALA A 554 -20.85 6.35 2.48
C ALA A 554 -21.00 6.73 1.00
N ARG A 555 -21.59 7.90 0.71
CA ARG A 555 -21.70 8.49 -0.64
C ARG A 555 -20.63 9.54 -0.92
N GLY A 556 -19.72 9.78 0.02
CA GLY A 556 -18.57 10.67 -0.13
C GLY A 556 -18.86 12.16 -0.04
N GLY A 557 -20.10 12.59 -0.20
CA GLY A 557 -20.53 13.99 -0.08
C GLY A 557 -22.04 14.09 0.07
N TYR A 558 -22.51 15.03 0.87
CA TYR A 558 -23.95 15.20 1.12
C TYR A 558 -24.29 16.64 1.56
N VAL A 559 -25.55 17.00 1.42
CA VAL A 559 -26.05 18.32 1.83
C VAL A 559 -26.20 18.37 3.35
N VAL A 560 -25.46 19.27 4.00
CA VAL A 560 -25.53 19.55 5.45
C VAL A 560 -26.64 20.55 5.75
N VAL A 561 -26.70 21.66 5.01
CA VAL A 561 -27.74 22.71 5.12
C VAL A 561 -28.30 22.98 3.73
N ASP A 562 -29.60 22.91 3.58
CA ASP A 562 -30.27 23.17 2.30
C ASP A 562 -31.01 24.50 2.23
N GLU A 563 -31.37 25.06 3.36
CA GLU A 563 -32.00 26.40 3.44
C GLU A 563 -31.77 27.04 4.82
N PRO A 564 -30.88 28.02 4.95
CA PRO A 564 -30.91 28.88 6.12
C PRO A 564 -32.04 29.93 5.97
N GLY A 565 -33.14 29.70 6.66
CA GLY A 565 -34.12 30.71 7.05
C GLY A 565 -34.92 31.38 5.94
N GLY A 566 -35.96 30.73 5.37
CA GLY A 566 -36.93 31.46 4.64
C GLY A 566 -37.80 30.70 3.63
N ALA A 567 -39.04 31.15 3.46
CA ALA A 567 -40.10 30.58 2.64
C ALA A 567 -39.90 30.71 1.09
N ARG A 568 -38.66 30.87 0.61
CA ARG A 568 -38.38 30.92 -0.84
C ARG A 568 -38.22 29.50 -1.39
N THR A 569 -39.05 29.12 -2.35
CA THR A 569 -38.92 27.86 -3.11
C THR A 569 -38.00 28.08 -4.31
N GLY A 570 -37.08 27.14 -4.58
CA GLY A 570 -36.19 27.16 -5.74
C GLY A 570 -34.76 26.72 -5.44
N PRO A 571 -33.86 26.65 -6.41
CA PRO A 571 -32.47 26.28 -6.21
C PRO A 571 -31.73 27.27 -5.28
N PRO A 572 -30.63 26.85 -4.61
CA PRO A 572 -29.79 27.77 -3.83
C PRO A 572 -29.14 28.82 -4.76
N ASP A 573 -28.78 29.97 -4.21
CA ASP A 573 -28.06 31.03 -4.93
C ASP A 573 -26.55 30.69 -5.00
N LEU A 574 -26.06 29.89 -4.04
CA LEU A 574 -24.64 29.49 -3.89
C LEU A 574 -24.54 28.13 -3.21
N VAL A 575 -23.48 27.38 -3.53
CA VAL A 575 -23.07 26.21 -2.75
C VAL A 575 -21.73 26.48 -2.05
N LEU A 576 -21.67 26.28 -0.74
CA LEU A 576 -20.47 26.24 0.06
C LEU A 576 -20.08 24.78 0.24
N ILE A 577 -18.87 24.39 -0.17
CA ILE A 577 -18.36 23.02 -0.05
C ILE A 577 -17.27 23.03 0.99
N GLY A 578 -17.47 22.32 2.11
CA GLY A 578 -16.48 22.16 3.17
C GLY A 578 -16.01 20.72 3.29
N THR A 579 -14.78 20.53 3.77
CA THR A 579 -14.26 19.24 4.26
C THR A 579 -13.68 19.42 5.65
N GLY A 580 -13.69 18.36 6.45
CA GLY A 580 -13.06 18.42 7.77
C GLY A 580 -13.53 19.59 8.61
N SER A 581 -12.59 20.22 9.32
CA SER A 581 -12.85 21.32 10.22
C SER A 581 -13.53 22.54 9.57
N GLU A 582 -13.52 22.69 8.28
CA GLU A 582 -14.08 23.86 7.59
C GLU A 582 -15.59 23.74 7.34
N VAL A 583 -16.20 22.57 7.55
CA VAL A 583 -17.66 22.39 7.37
C VAL A 583 -18.46 23.26 8.35
N HIS A 584 -18.05 23.35 9.62
CA HIS A 584 -18.74 24.22 10.58
C HIS A 584 -18.60 25.71 10.23
N VAL A 585 -17.44 26.12 9.68
CA VAL A 585 -17.20 27.48 9.16
C VAL A 585 -18.16 27.79 8.02
N CYS A 586 -18.39 26.82 7.10
CA CYS A 586 -19.37 26.96 6.02
C CYS A 586 -20.81 27.08 6.55
N VAL A 587 -21.18 26.32 7.61
CA VAL A 587 -22.50 26.40 8.23
C VAL A 587 -22.73 27.80 8.84
N ASP A 588 -21.77 28.32 9.57
CA ASP A 588 -21.83 29.64 10.20
C ASP A 588 -21.81 30.75 9.13
N ALA A 589 -21.01 30.62 8.07
CA ALA A 589 -21.01 31.55 6.94
C ALA A 589 -22.34 31.58 6.20
N ALA A 590 -23.00 30.42 6.02
CA ALA A 590 -24.32 30.36 5.42
C ALA A 590 -25.38 31.08 6.28
N ALA A 591 -25.27 31.00 7.60
CA ALA A 591 -26.13 31.76 8.50
C ALA A 591 -25.91 33.29 8.37
N LEU A 592 -24.64 33.73 8.24
CA LEU A 592 -24.30 35.14 7.99
C LEU A 592 -24.81 35.63 6.63
N LEU A 593 -24.78 34.77 5.61
CA LEU A 593 -25.28 35.07 4.25
C LEU A 593 -26.80 35.18 4.21
N ALA A 594 -27.52 34.40 5.01
CA ALA A 594 -28.98 34.42 5.10
C ALA A 594 -29.51 35.62 5.90
N ALA A 595 -28.72 36.19 6.79
CA ALA A 595 -29.12 37.40 7.54
C ALA A 595 -29.07 38.64 6.63
N GLU A 596 -30.16 39.40 6.57
CA GLU A 596 -30.18 40.72 5.94
C GLU A 596 -29.23 41.67 6.70
N GLN A 597 -28.21 42.15 6.04
CA GLN A 597 -27.34 43.20 6.57
C GLN A 597 -27.65 44.51 5.81
N ALA A 598 -27.47 45.67 6.47
CA ALA A 598 -27.73 46.96 5.88
C ALA A 598 -26.97 47.13 4.54
N GLY A 599 -27.72 47.09 3.42
CA GLY A 599 -27.22 47.25 2.05
C GLY A 599 -26.81 45.97 1.31
N ALA A 600 -26.99 44.77 1.90
CA ALA A 600 -26.74 43.49 1.20
C ALA A 600 -28.01 42.61 1.19
N GLU A 601 -28.32 42.02 0.02
CA GLU A 601 -29.39 41.03 -0.11
C GLU A 601 -29.06 39.73 0.64
N ALA A 602 -30.09 39.08 1.21
CA ALA A 602 -29.97 37.76 1.79
C ALA A 602 -29.63 36.72 0.68
N VAL A 603 -28.62 35.91 0.91
CA VAL A 603 -28.13 34.85 0.02
C VAL A 603 -28.51 33.49 0.58
N ARG A 604 -29.17 32.65 -0.17
CA ARG A 604 -29.47 31.27 0.16
C ARG A 604 -28.28 30.39 -0.21
N ALA A 605 -27.48 30.06 0.78
CA ALA A 605 -26.34 29.18 0.57
C ALA A 605 -26.69 27.75 0.99
N ARG A 606 -26.53 26.79 0.08
CA ARG A 606 -26.47 25.38 0.42
C ARG A 606 -25.10 25.07 1.00
N VAL A 607 -25.01 24.27 2.08
CA VAL A 607 -23.75 23.77 2.60
C VAL A 607 -23.65 22.28 2.32
N VAL A 608 -22.53 21.86 1.76
CA VAL A 608 -22.18 20.48 1.44
C VAL A 608 -20.96 20.10 2.25
N SER A 609 -21.02 18.97 2.99
CA SER A 609 -19.84 18.26 3.43
C SER A 609 -19.39 17.30 2.33
N LEU A 610 -18.13 17.39 1.92
CA LEU A 610 -17.51 16.53 0.90
C LEU A 610 -16.31 15.78 1.51
N PRO A 611 -16.53 14.90 2.49
CA PRO A 611 -15.45 14.25 3.22
C PRO A 611 -14.56 13.35 2.36
N CYS A 612 -15.07 12.78 1.25
CA CYS A 612 -14.33 11.83 0.43
C CYS A 612 -14.69 11.98 -1.06
N TRP A 613 -13.71 12.37 -1.87
CA TRP A 613 -13.89 12.55 -3.31
C TRP A 613 -14.12 11.23 -4.03
N GLU A 614 -13.39 10.18 -3.68
CA GLU A 614 -13.44 8.87 -4.33
C GLU A 614 -14.83 8.23 -4.18
N TRP A 615 -15.41 8.29 -2.98
CA TRP A 615 -16.76 7.78 -2.75
C TRP A 615 -17.83 8.64 -3.42
N PHE A 616 -17.62 9.96 -3.54
CA PHE A 616 -18.55 10.87 -4.22
C PHE A 616 -18.54 10.64 -5.73
N GLU A 617 -17.38 10.47 -6.33
CA GLU A 617 -17.22 10.18 -7.75
C GLU A 617 -17.78 8.81 -8.15
N ALA A 618 -17.81 7.86 -7.22
CA ALA A 618 -18.43 6.55 -7.45
C ALA A 618 -19.97 6.59 -7.50
N GLN A 619 -20.60 7.73 -7.14
CA GLN A 619 -22.04 7.87 -7.21
C GLN A 619 -22.52 8.17 -8.64
N ASP A 620 -23.80 7.87 -8.91
CA ASP A 620 -24.43 8.22 -10.17
C ASP A 620 -24.54 9.76 -10.35
N ASP A 621 -24.73 10.16 -11.60
CA ASP A 621 -24.83 11.57 -11.96
C ASP A 621 -26.02 12.28 -11.32
N ASP A 622 -27.13 11.58 -11.09
CA ASP A 622 -28.32 12.17 -10.48
C ASP A 622 -28.07 12.52 -9.02
N TYR A 623 -27.40 11.61 -8.28
CA TYR A 623 -26.99 11.91 -6.92
C TYR A 623 -25.99 13.07 -6.86
N ARG A 624 -24.93 13.04 -7.69
CA ARG A 624 -23.93 14.12 -7.70
C ARG A 624 -24.56 15.47 -8.03
N ARG A 625 -25.47 15.51 -9.01
CA ARG A 625 -26.24 16.74 -9.35
C ARG A 625 -27.21 17.16 -8.24
N SER A 626 -27.78 16.23 -7.50
CA SER A 626 -28.66 16.56 -6.36
C SER A 626 -27.91 17.27 -5.24
N VAL A 627 -26.64 16.90 -5.02
CA VAL A 627 -25.74 17.51 -4.03
C VAL A 627 -25.12 18.81 -4.55
N LEU A 628 -24.56 18.77 -5.76
CA LEU A 628 -23.89 19.88 -6.44
C LEU A 628 -24.63 20.24 -7.75
N PRO A 629 -25.72 21.03 -7.67
CA PRO A 629 -26.54 21.35 -8.84
C PRO A 629 -25.73 22.13 -9.87
N ALA A 630 -25.98 21.83 -11.15
CA ALA A 630 -25.34 22.54 -12.27
C ALA A 630 -25.77 24.00 -12.35
N GLY A 631 -24.88 24.88 -12.79
CA GLY A 631 -25.14 26.31 -13.00
C GLY A 631 -25.19 27.16 -11.72
N ILE A 632 -25.08 26.56 -10.55
CA ILE A 632 -25.01 27.29 -9.27
C ILE A 632 -23.54 27.55 -8.92
N PRO A 633 -23.14 28.81 -8.62
CA PRO A 633 -21.79 29.12 -8.16
C PRO A 633 -21.39 28.32 -6.93
N ARG A 634 -20.14 27.89 -6.88
CA ARG A 634 -19.63 27.01 -5.81
C ARG A 634 -18.34 27.58 -5.23
N LEU A 635 -18.26 27.67 -3.91
CA LEU A 635 -17.08 28.09 -3.18
C LEU A 635 -16.62 26.90 -2.30
N ALA A 636 -15.40 26.38 -2.54
CA ALA A 636 -14.80 25.38 -1.69
C ALA A 636 -14.00 26.04 -0.56
N VAL A 637 -14.06 25.42 0.63
CA VAL A 637 -13.40 25.88 1.86
C VAL A 637 -12.66 24.72 2.47
N GLU A 638 -11.33 24.71 2.36
CA GLU A 638 -10.47 23.62 2.90
C GLU A 638 -9.11 24.19 3.30
N ALA A 639 -8.69 23.92 4.54
CA ALA A 639 -7.39 24.32 5.06
C ALA A 639 -6.27 23.40 4.51
N GLY A 640 -6.01 23.53 3.22
CA GLY A 640 -5.03 22.84 2.41
C GLY A 640 -4.85 23.56 1.09
N ALA A 641 -4.05 23.00 0.17
CA ALA A 641 -3.78 23.59 -1.14
C ALA A 641 -5.05 23.69 -2.01
N SER A 642 -5.16 24.76 -2.79
CA SER A 642 -6.26 24.97 -3.73
C SER A 642 -6.29 23.97 -4.89
N PHE A 643 -5.17 23.28 -5.14
CA PHE A 643 -4.96 22.37 -6.26
C PHE A 643 -6.01 21.25 -6.33
N GLY A 644 -6.69 21.16 -7.49
CA GLY A 644 -7.71 20.14 -7.78
C GLY A 644 -9.14 20.54 -7.42
N TRP A 645 -9.35 21.64 -6.71
CA TRP A 645 -10.68 22.12 -6.35
C TRP A 645 -11.49 22.68 -7.53
N ASP A 646 -10.82 23.06 -8.61
CA ASP A 646 -11.45 23.45 -9.90
C ASP A 646 -12.39 22.37 -10.46
N ARG A 647 -12.23 21.12 -10.03
CA ARG A 647 -13.14 20.01 -10.34
C ARG A 647 -14.56 20.21 -9.79
N TYR A 648 -14.69 20.86 -8.64
CA TYR A 648 -15.95 20.98 -7.89
C TYR A 648 -16.41 22.40 -7.66
N ALA A 649 -15.53 23.38 -7.71
CA ALA A 649 -15.81 24.76 -7.29
C ALA A 649 -15.27 25.79 -8.27
N ASP A 650 -15.93 26.94 -8.33
CA ASP A 650 -15.55 28.09 -9.15
C ASP A 650 -14.53 29.00 -8.43
N ALA A 651 -14.46 28.91 -7.10
CA ALA A 651 -13.50 29.64 -6.26
C ALA A 651 -13.20 28.86 -4.98
N THR A 652 -12.11 29.24 -4.30
CA THR A 652 -11.66 28.59 -3.07
C THR A 652 -11.32 29.58 -1.97
N VAL A 653 -11.45 29.12 -0.72
CA VAL A 653 -10.74 29.60 0.47
C VAL A 653 -9.79 28.46 0.85
N ALA A 654 -8.50 28.63 0.56
CA ALA A 654 -7.46 27.59 0.62
C ALA A 654 -6.12 28.20 1.03
N ILE A 655 -5.10 27.38 1.18
CA ILE A 655 -3.73 27.80 1.56
C ILE A 655 -2.75 27.32 0.50
N ASP A 656 -2.12 28.26 -0.21
CA ASP A 656 -1.11 27.98 -1.24
C ASP A 656 0.30 28.45 -0.82
N THR A 657 0.52 28.58 0.49
CA THR A 657 1.82 28.89 1.12
C THR A 657 2.02 27.97 2.31
N PHE A 658 3.25 27.84 2.81
CA PHE A 658 3.46 27.17 4.08
C PHE A 658 2.77 27.91 5.22
N GLY A 659 2.40 27.17 6.28
CA GLY A 659 1.76 27.69 7.47
C GLY A 659 2.68 28.55 8.35
N ALA A 660 2.26 28.81 9.58
CA ALA A 660 3.01 29.58 10.56
C ALA A 660 2.80 29.06 11.98
N SER A 661 3.82 29.18 12.84
CA SER A 661 3.70 28.86 14.25
C SER A 661 2.85 29.92 14.96
N ALA A 662 1.65 29.52 15.38
CA ALA A 662 0.70 30.35 16.13
C ALA A 662 -0.30 29.44 16.83
N PRO A 663 -1.08 29.92 17.81
CA PRO A 663 -2.26 29.20 18.29
C PRO A 663 -3.17 28.83 17.13
N GLY A 664 -3.66 27.57 17.09
CA GLY A 664 -4.35 27.02 15.92
C GLY A 664 -5.54 27.85 15.45
N ALA A 665 -6.38 28.35 16.37
CA ALA A 665 -7.51 29.22 16.02
C ALA A 665 -7.04 30.54 15.36
N ARG A 666 -5.90 31.08 15.79
CA ARG A 666 -5.33 32.27 15.17
C ARG A 666 -4.77 31.96 13.78
N ALA A 667 -4.07 30.85 13.62
CA ALA A 667 -3.56 30.42 12.32
C ALA A 667 -4.70 30.26 11.30
N LEU A 668 -5.78 29.57 11.67
CA LEU A 668 -6.96 29.44 10.83
C LEU A 668 -7.57 30.79 10.45
N ALA A 669 -7.69 31.73 11.42
CA ALA A 669 -8.23 33.05 11.17
C ALA A 669 -7.34 33.88 10.23
N GLU A 670 -6.02 33.90 10.42
CA GLU A 670 -5.06 34.63 9.57
C GLU A 670 -5.05 34.10 8.14
N PHE A 671 -5.30 32.79 7.91
CA PHE A 671 -5.46 32.19 6.60
C PHE A 671 -6.90 32.31 6.02
N GLY A 672 -7.81 33.00 6.74
CA GLY A 672 -9.16 33.34 6.23
C GLY A 672 -10.22 32.27 6.51
N PHE A 673 -9.97 31.29 7.36
CA PHE A 673 -10.98 30.27 7.74
C PHE A 673 -11.86 30.81 8.87
N THR A 674 -12.56 31.91 8.61
CA THR A 674 -13.58 32.50 9.48
C THR A 674 -14.91 32.60 8.73
N PRO A 675 -16.06 32.52 9.44
CA PRO A 675 -17.37 32.63 8.80
C PRO A 675 -17.54 33.97 8.06
N GLU A 676 -16.98 35.06 8.57
CA GLU A 676 -17.07 36.39 7.98
C GLU A 676 -16.33 36.45 6.65
N HIS A 677 -15.07 35.94 6.61
CA HIS A 677 -14.27 35.94 5.38
C HIS A 677 -14.87 35.01 4.33
N VAL A 678 -15.35 33.82 4.71
CA VAL A 678 -16.05 32.90 3.80
C VAL A 678 -17.31 33.56 3.22
N ALA A 679 -18.09 34.26 4.04
CA ALA A 679 -19.28 35.01 3.56
C ALA A 679 -18.89 36.16 2.64
N GLU A 680 -17.81 36.89 2.89
CA GLU A 680 -17.27 37.93 2.01
C GLU A 680 -16.87 37.35 0.65
N ARG A 681 -16.08 36.26 0.65
CA ARG A 681 -15.64 35.55 -0.58
C ARG A 681 -16.83 35.04 -1.39
N ALA A 682 -17.85 34.51 -0.73
CA ALA A 682 -19.08 34.05 -1.34
C ALA A 682 -19.84 35.18 -2.04
N ARG A 683 -19.98 36.37 -1.40
CA ARG A 683 -20.58 37.53 -2.02
C ARG A 683 -19.79 38.06 -3.23
N ALA A 684 -18.43 38.06 -3.11
CA ALA A 684 -17.57 38.44 -4.21
C ALA A 684 -17.73 37.51 -5.45
N LEU A 685 -17.82 36.20 -5.22
CA LEU A 685 -18.06 35.21 -6.28
C LEU A 685 -19.41 35.46 -6.97
N LEU A 686 -20.47 35.69 -6.21
CA LEU A 686 -21.79 36.00 -6.77
C LEU A 686 -21.80 37.32 -7.59
N ALA A 687 -21.11 38.34 -7.10
CA ALA A 687 -20.97 39.62 -7.82
C ALA A 687 -20.21 39.47 -9.16
N ALA A 688 -19.10 38.71 -9.14
CA ALA A 688 -18.34 38.41 -10.36
C ALA A 688 -19.18 37.65 -11.39
N ARG A 689 -19.98 36.68 -10.96
CA ARG A 689 -20.88 35.93 -11.84
C ARG A 689 -21.95 36.81 -12.47
N ARG A 690 -22.63 37.65 -11.69
CA ARG A 690 -23.62 38.60 -12.19
C ARG A 690 -23.04 39.57 -13.22
N ALA A 691 -21.81 40.04 -13.02
CA ALA A 691 -21.12 40.90 -13.96
C ALA A 691 -20.82 40.18 -15.29
N HIS A 692 -20.45 38.91 -15.24
CA HIS A 692 -20.22 38.10 -16.45
C HIS A 692 -21.53 37.85 -17.22
N ASP A 693 -22.60 37.43 -16.53
CA ASP A 693 -23.91 37.19 -17.15
C ASP A 693 -24.49 38.46 -17.81
N THR A 694 -24.24 39.66 -17.26
CA THR A 694 -24.65 40.94 -17.87
C THR A 694 -23.80 41.30 -19.08
N HIS A 695 -22.52 40.93 -19.12
CA HIS A 695 -21.64 41.17 -20.27
C HIS A 695 -22.02 40.30 -21.44
N ASP A 696 -22.23 39.00 -21.20
CA ASP A 696 -22.66 38.04 -22.24
C ASP A 696 -24.07 38.41 -22.82
N ALA A 697 -24.97 38.93 -21.98
CA ALA A 697 -26.28 39.43 -22.44
C ALA A 697 -26.16 40.68 -23.29
N HIS A 698 -25.19 41.57 -23.05
CA HIS A 698 -24.91 42.75 -23.88
C HIS A 698 -24.29 42.39 -25.22
N ASP A 699 -23.35 41.43 -25.25
CA ASP A 699 -22.71 40.96 -26.47
C ASP A 699 -23.72 40.19 -27.37
N ALA A 700 -24.63 39.42 -26.75
CA ALA A 700 -25.70 38.72 -27.48
C ALA A 700 -26.74 39.69 -28.12
N HIS A 701 -26.96 40.87 -27.54
CA HIS A 701 -27.84 41.91 -28.14
C HIS A 701 -27.14 42.81 -29.16
N GLY A 702 -25.80 42.96 -29.03
CA GLY A 702 -25.01 43.78 -29.98
C GLY A 702 -24.84 43.17 -31.37
N THR A 703 -25.08 41.89 -31.54
CA THR A 703 -24.91 41.16 -32.81
C THR A 703 -26.20 41.13 -33.66
N HIS A 704 -27.37 41.64 -33.16
CA HIS A 704 -28.63 41.67 -33.91
C HIS A 704 -28.90 42.98 -34.67
N ASP A 705 -28.16 44.08 -34.39
CA ASP A 705 -28.40 45.37 -35.08
C ASP A 705 -27.50 45.65 -36.31
N ALA A 706 -26.71 44.65 -36.78
CA ALA A 706 -25.77 44.84 -37.91
C ALA A 706 -26.24 44.26 -39.26
N HIS A 707 -27.51 43.83 -39.43
CA HIS A 707 -28.02 43.35 -40.70
C HIS A 707 -29.39 43.98 -41.05
N ASP A 708 -29.41 45.30 -41.36
CA ASP A 708 -30.40 45.89 -42.26
C ASP A 708 -29.91 47.25 -42.69
N THR A 709 -29.26 47.37 -43.83
CA THR A 709 -29.26 48.46 -44.77
C THR A 709 -28.32 48.16 -45.93
N HIS A 710 -28.81 47.58 -47.01
CA HIS A 710 -28.44 47.95 -48.39
C HIS A 710 -29.43 47.31 -49.40
N GLU A 711 -30.55 47.99 -49.61
CA GLU A 711 -31.24 47.90 -50.87
C GLU A 711 -30.93 49.18 -51.71
N GLY A 712 -30.67 48.93 -52.95
CA GLY A 712 -31.09 49.91 -53.91
C GLY A 712 -30.07 50.42 -54.94
N GLY A 713 -30.23 49.96 -56.19
CA GLY A 713 -30.08 50.86 -57.32
C GLY A 713 -29.28 50.36 -58.54
N PRO A 714 -29.85 50.48 -59.74
CA PRO A 714 -29.50 49.63 -60.89
C PRO A 714 -28.52 50.31 -61.83
N SER A 715 -27.71 49.54 -62.50
CA SER A 715 -27.49 49.64 -63.98
C SER A 715 -26.48 48.56 -64.43
#